data_07cdff755eb66ecdb6d6a80dd2b14317
#
_entry.id   07cdff755eb66ecdb6d6a80dd2b14317
#
_cell.length_a   1.000
_cell.length_b   1.000
_cell.length_c   1.000
_cell.angle_alpha   90.00
_cell.angle_beta   90.00
_cell.angle_gamma   90.00
#
_symmetry.space_group_name_H-M   'P 1'
#
loop_
_entity.id
_entity.type
_entity.pdbx_description
1 polymer ?
#
loop_
_entity_poly.entity_id
_entity_poly.type
_entity_poly.pdbx_seq_one_letter_code
_entity_poly.pdbx_strand_id
1 'polypeptide(L)'
;MENTEHFGALTPRMKAFREEVLDEKPYVDAERAILATQAYQENQNQPRVMARALMLKKILENMSIYIEDKTLLAGNQATKNRNAPIFPEYTMGFVLKELDLFEKRNGDVFYITEQTKQQLRDIAPFWENNNLRARGEALLPDEVSVFMETGVFGMEGKLNAGDAHLAVNYPRILKEGLCGYEARTQACLAALDLTDPDSIDKTVFYRAVLVVIEAVRTFALRYSALARELAEKEADDARRAELLELSRICAKVPYEPAESFREAVQSVWFIQLILQIESNGHSLSYGRFDQYMYPYYQADMQSGRLTREDALELLTCLWIKTLTINKLRSQAHTLSSAGSPMYQNVTIGGQTTDKKDAVNELSFVVLQSVAQTRLTQPNLTVRYHKNLDPKFFDECIEVMRLGFGMPALNNDEIIIPSFINWGVSEEDAYNYSAIGCVETAVPGKWGYRCTGMSYINFPRLLLCVMNNGVDLTSGKRFVKGYGSFADMESFDELMAAWDRSLREMTRYSVIVENFIDKASERDVPDILCSALTDDCIARGRTIKEGGAVYDFISGLQVGIANMADSLSAIKKLVYDEKKITREQLWNAILDDFQSPENQEIQRMLIEDAPKYGNDDDRVDQLGVDAYAPYIDEIRKYPNTRHLRGPIGGIRYAGTSSISANVGQGMGTAATPDGRHAFEPLAEGCSPAHNADKHGPTAVFKSVAKLPTDKITGGVLLNQKMTPQMLASAENRQKLEALIRTFFNTLHGYHVQYNIVSRETLIDAQLHPEDHKDLIVRVAGYSAFFNVLSRQTQDDIIARTEQ
;
A
#
# COMPACT_ATOMS: atom_id res chain seq x y z
N MET A 1 -4.73 17.30 -24.03
CA MET A 1 -3.83 16.68 -25.06
C MET A 1 -2.53 17.44 -25.33
N GLU A 2 -2.43 18.75 -25.08
CA GLU A 2 -1.21 19.56 -25.34
C GLU A 2 0.00 19.28 -24.41
N ASN A 3 -0.17 18.55 -23.31
CA ASN A 3 0.88 18.37 -22.29
C ASN A 3 1.76 17.12 -22.45
N THR A 4 1.53 16.26 -23.44
CA THR A 4 2.29 15.01 -23.65
C THR A 4 3.48 15.14 -24.56
N GLU A 5 3.59 16.21 -25.32
CA GLU A 5 4.70 16.42 -26.27
C GLU A 5 6.08 16.43 -25.60
N HIS A 6 6.16 16.92 -24.35
CA HIS A 6 7.43 17.01 -23.61
C HIS A 6 8.08 15.62 -23.37
N PHE A 7 7.29 14.62 -23.00
CA PHE A 7 7.79 13.27 -22.71
C PHE A 7 7.80 12.34 -23.92
N GLY A 8 7.27 12.79 -25.07
CA GLY A 8 7.10 11.97 -26.26
C GLY A 8 5.91 11.00 -26.16
N ALA A 9 5.56 10.35 -27.25
CA ALA A 9 4.47 9.39 -27.34
C ALA A 9 4.98 7.97 -27.11
N LEU A 10 4.07 7.08 -26.69
CA LEU A 10 4.30 5.63 -26.72
C LEU A 10 4.61 5.17 -28.14
N THR A 11 5.45 4.12 -28.29
CA THR A 11 5.55 3.44 -29.58
C THR A 11 4.17 2.88 -29.98
N PRO A 12 3.88 2.74 -31.30
CA PRO A 12 2.60 2.18 -31.73
C PRO A 12 2.28 0.82 -31.09
N ARG A 13 3.30 0.00 -30.88
CA ARG A 13 3.23 -1.31 -30.21
C ARG A 13 2.78 -1.17 -28.76
N MET A 14 3.45 -0.32 -27.98
CA MET A 14 3.13 -0.14 -26.55
C MET A 14 1.80 0.58 -26.34
N LYS A 15 1.44 1.48 -27.24
CA LYS A 15 0.10 2.10 -27.24
C LYS A 15 -0.98 1.04 -27.44
N ALA A 16 -0.85 0.18 -28.44
CA ALA A 16 -1.80 -0.89 -28.69
C ALA A 16 -1.85 -1.91 -27.54
N PHE A 17 -0.71 -2.25 -26.93
CA PHE A 17 -0.69 -3.15 -25.77
C PHE A 17 -1.37 -2.53 -24.54
N ARG A 18 -1.13 -1.24 -24.27
CA ARG A 18 -1.80 -0.50 -23.20
C ARG A 18 -3.32 -0.49 -23.38
N GLU A 19 -3.79 -0.15 -24.58
CA GLU A 19 -5.22 -0.12 -24.93
C GLU A 19 -5.87 -1.49 -24.74
N GLU A 20 -5.26 -2.56 -25.24
CA GLU A 20 -5.73 -3.93 -25.09
C GLU A 20 -5.87 -4.34 -23.61
N VAL A 21 -4.87 -4.04 -22.77
CA VAL A 21 -4.93 -4.35 -21.34
C VAL A 21 -5.99 -3.51 -20.61
N LEU A 22 -6.18 -2.25 -20.99
CA LEU A 22 -7.20 -1.39 -20.35
C LEU A 22 -8.63 -1.78 -20.73
N ASP A 23 -8.84 -2.23 -21.95
CA ASP A 23 -10.16 -2.66 -22.44
C ASP A 23 -10.56 -4.04 -21.90
N GLU A 24 -9.61 -4.83 -21.39
CA GLU A 24 -9.89 -6.15 -20.84
C GLU A 24 -10.68 -6.07 -19.53
N LYS A 25 -11.82 -6.79 -19.49
CA LYS A 25 -12.66 -6.87 -18.28
C LYS A 25 -12.02 -7.79 -17.26
N PRO A 26 -11.96 -7.39 -15.97
CA PRO A 26 -11.40 -8.23 -14.92
C PRO A 26 -12.37 -9.35 -14.52
N TYR A 27 -12.00 -10.60 -14.82
CA TYR A 27 -12.76 -11.78 -14.38
C TYR A 27 -12.17 -12.39 -13.12
N VAL A 28 -13.04 -12.99 -12.33
CA VAL A 28 -12.63 -13.90 -11.25
C VAL A 28 -12.06 -15.18 -11.87
N ASP A 29 -10.88 -15.61 -11.41
CA ASP A 29 -10.15 -16.75 -11.94
C ASP A 29 -9.96 -17.84 -10.88
N ALA A 30 -10.51 -19.05 -11.16
CA ALA A 30 -10.47 -20.16 -10.24
C ALA A 30 -9.23 -21.07 -10.39
N GLU A 31 -8.43 -20.93 -11.47
CA GLU A 31 -7.35 -21.88 -11.77
C GLU A 31 -6.36 -22.03 -10.61
N ARG A 32 -5.84 -20.90 -10.08
CA ARG A 32 -4.92 -20.93 -8.93
C ARG A 32 -5.56 -21.62 -7.71
N ALA A 33 -6.82 -21.32 -7.43
CA ALA A 33 -7.51 -21.89 -6.28
C ALA A 33 -7.68 -23.42 -6.39
N ILE A 34 -7.98 -23.93 -7.58
CA ILE A 34 -8.10 -25.35 -7.86
C ILE A 34 -6.74 -26.03 -7.64
N LEU A 35 -5.67 -25.48 -8.23
CA LEU A 35 -4.32 -26.05 -8.09
C LEU A 35 -3.82 -26.00 -6.64
N ALA A 36 -4.09 -24.90 -5.91
CA ALA A 36 -3.79 -24.79 -4.49
C ALA A 36 -4.54 -25.85 -3.68
N THR A 37 -5.83 -26.06 -3.96
CA THR A 37 -6.65 -27.07 -3.25
C THR A 37 -6.10 -28.47 -3.46
N GLN A 38 -5.79 -28.83 -4.71
CA GLN A 38 -5.17 -30.13 -5.04
C GLN A 38 -3.85 -30.32 -4.28
N ALA A 39 -2.96 -29.31 -4.31
CA ALA A 39 -1.70 -29.40 -3.62
C ALA A 39 -1.85 -29.61 -2.11
N TYR A 40 -2.78 -28.91 -1.46
CA TYR A 40 -3.04 -29.10 -0.03
C TYR A 40 -3.66 -30.47 0.29
N GLN A 41 -4.54 -30.98 -0.56
CA GLN A 41 -5.12 -32.33 -0.41
C GLN A 41 -4.07 -33.42 -0.57
N GLU A 42 -3.16 -33.29 -1.53
CA GLU A 42 -2.07 -34.24 -1.76
C GLU A 42 -1.03 -34.24 -0.62
N ASN A 43 -0.88 -33.11 0.10
CA ASN A 43 0.18 -32.88 1.08
C ASN A 43 -0.31 -32.61 2.50
N GLN A 44 -1.44 -33.17 2.92
CA GLN A 44 -2.06 -32.92 4.22
C GLN A 44 -1.15 -33.28 5.41
N ASN A 45 -0.27 -34.24 5.24
CA ASN A 45 0.63 -34.73 6.29
C ASN A 45 1.98 -33.97 6.36
N GLN A 46 2.20 -32.98 5.49
CA GLN A 46 3.42 -32.17 5.49
C GLN A 46 3.33 -31.02 6.48
N PRO A 47 4.46 -30.62 7.09
CA PRO A 47 4.54 -29.36 7.81
C PRO A 47 4.05 -28.19 6.94
N ARG A 48 3.39 -27.21 7.53
CA ARG A 48 2.76 -26.11 6.79
C ARG A 48 3.75 -25.36 5.86
N VAL A 49 4.98 -25.13 6.31
CA VAL A 49 6.07 -24.54 5.50
C VAL A 49 6.32 -25.35 4.22
N MET A 50 6.41 -26.67 4.32
CA MET A 50 6.58 -27.54 3.15
C MET A 50 5.32 -27.59 2.27
N ALA A 51 4.12 -27.66 2.87
CA ALA A 51 2.86 -27.65 2.12
C ALA A 51 2.70 -26.37 1.29
N ARG A 52 3.12 -25.21 1.81
CA ARG A 52 3.13 -23.93 1.08
C ARG A 52 4.11 -23.98 -0.10
N ALA A 53 5.30 -24.51 0.09
CA ALA A 53 6.28 -24.67 -0.99
C ALA A 53 5.75 -25.58 -2.12
N LEU A 54 5.17 -26.71 -1.76
CA LEU A 54 4.57 -27.67 -2.70
C LEU A 54 3.35 -27.10 -3.41
N MET A 55 2.55 -26.27 -2.73
CA MET A 55 1.45 -25.51 -3.35
C MET A 55 1.99 -24.58 -4.43
N LEU A 56 2.99 -23.75 -4.12
CA LEU A 56 3.56 -22.83 -5.11
C LEU A 56 4.15 -23.60 -6.29
N LYS A 57 4.86 -24.72 -6.01
CA LYS A 57 5.38 -25.63 -7.05
C LYS A 57 4.26 -26.14 -7.96
N LYS A 58 3.19 -26.69 -7.39
CA LYS A 58 2.02 -27.18 -8.16
C LYS A 58 1.44 -26.11 -9.07
N ILE A 59 1.30 -24.87 -8.56
CA ILE A 59 0.78 -23.74 -9.34
C ILE A 59 1.73 -23.40 -10.48
N LEU A 60 3.00 -23.15 -10.22
CA LEU A 60 3.97 -22.72 -11.23
C LEU A 60 4.23 -23.75 -12.32
N GLU A 61 4.12 -25.04 -11.99
CA GLU A 61 4.28 -26.15 -12.96
C GLU A 61 3.03 -26.37 -13.83
N ASN A 62 1.84 -25.99 -13.36
CA ASN A 62 0.58 -26.40 -14.02
C ASN A 62 -0.31 -25.27 -14.47
N MET A 63 -0.18 -24.04 -13.94
CA MET A 63 -1.00 -22.92 -14.36
C MET A 63 -0.88 -22.62 -15.86
N SER A 64 -1.91 -22.10 -16.45
CA SER A 64 -1.94 -21.63 -17.84
C SER A 64 -0.91 -20.52 -18.04
N ILE A 65 -0.10 -20.64 -19.09
CA ILE A 65 0.88 -19.62 -19.48
C ILE A 65 0.62 -19.16 -20.91
N TYR A 66 0.90 -17.87 -21.19
CA TYR A 66 0.83 -17.29 -22.51
C TYR A 66 1.82 -16.13 -22.67
N ILE A 67 2.11 -15.78 -23.91
CA ILE A 67 2.92 -14.60 -24.30
C ILE A 67 2.09 -13.83 -25.31
N GLU A 68 1.75 -12.59 -24.99
CA GLU A 68 0.98 -11.71 -25.84
C GLU A 68 1.83 -11.23 -27.03
N ASP A 69 1.21 -11.01 -28.18
CA ASP A 69 1.93 -10.63 -29.41
C ASP A 69 2.73 -9.32 -29.28
N LYS A 70 2.26 -8.40 -28.46
CA LYS A 70 2.85 -7.07 -28.30
C LYS A 70 3.85 -6.96 -27.14
N THR A 71 3.96 -8.00 -26.30
CA THR A 71 4.84 -7.95 -25.12
C THR A 71 6.31 -8.18 -25.46
N LEU A 72 7.18 -7.55 -24.69
CA LEU A 72 8.63 -7.81 -24.66
C LEU A 72 9.04 -8.71 -23.49
N LEU A 73 8.11 -9.01 -22.58
CA LEU A 73 8.34 -9.75 -21.33
C LEU A 73 7.40 -10.95 -21.23
N ALA A 74 7.94 -12.06 -20.75
CA ALA A 74 7.17 -13.27 -20.47
C ALA A 74 6.64 -13.27 -19.03
N GLY A 75 5.45 -13.81 -18.83
CA GLY A 75 4.87 -13.99 -17.50
C GLY A 75 3.44 -13.46 -17.36
N ASN A 76 2.55 -14.28 -16.78
CA ASN A 76 1.16 -13.92 -16.45
C ASN A 76 0.78 -14.46 -15.08
N GLN A 77 -0.13 -13.76 -14.37
CA GLN A 77 -0.62 -14.15 -13.04
C GLN A 77 -1.83 -15.10 -13.12
N ALA A 78 -2.64 -14.99 -14.12
CA ALA A 78 -3.93 -15.66 -14.27
C ALA A 78 -4.15 -16.06 -15.74
N THR A 79 -5.26 -16.70 -16.04
CA THR A 79 -5.57 -17.18 -17.41
C THR A 79 -5.71 -16.09 -18.46
N LYS A 80 -5.93 -14.83 -18.04
CA LYS A 80 -5.93 -13.62 -18.86
C LYS A 80 -5.41 -12.43 -18.09
N ASN A 81 -5.03 -11.38 -18.82
CA ASN A 81 -4.65 -10.10 -18.21
C ASN A 81 -5.77 -9.55 -17.32
N ARG A 82 -5.40 -8.96 -16.20
CA ARG A 82 -6.32 -8.37 -15.20
C ARG A 82 -7.31 -9.33 -14.56
N ASN A 83 -7.34 -10.63 -14.90
CA ASN A 83 -8.11 -11.60 -14.14
C ASN A 83 -7.61 -11.68 -12.69
N ALA A 84 -8.52 -11.85 -11.74
CA ALA A 84 -8.23 -11.91 -10.31
C ALA A 84 -8.22 -13.36 -9.82
N PRO A 85 -7.05 -13.96 -9.57
CA PRO A 85 -6.95 -15.30 -9.01
C PRO A 85 -7.45 -15.32 -7.56
N ILE A 86 -8.06 -16.45 -7.16
CA ILE A 86 -8.52 -16.68 -5.80
C ILE A 86 -7.44 -17.38 -4.97
N PHE A 87 -7.33 -16.95 -3.71
CA PHE A 87 -6.39 -17.44 -2.71
C PHE A 87 -7.18 -18.07 -1.54
N PRO A 88 -7.66 -19.30 -1.69
CA PRO A 88 -8.59 -19.92 -0.73
C PRO A 88 -7.94 -20.17 0.63
N GLU A 89 -6.61 -20.30 0.69
CA GLU A 89 -5.85 -20.47 1.92
C GLU A 89 -5.90 -19.24 2.85
N TYR A 90 -6.29 -18.06 2.31
CA TYR A 90 -6.52 -16.86 3.12
C TYR A 90 -7.97 -16.76 3.55
N THR A 91 -8.92 -16.93 2.62
CA THR A 91 -10.35 -16.88 2.90
C THR A 91 -11.19 -17.39 1.73
N MET A 92 -12.30 -18.07 2.05
CA MET A 92 -13.37 -18.39 1.09
C MET A 92 -14.71 -17.75 1.48
N GLY A 93 -14.82 -17.24 2.71
CA GLY A 93 -16.09 -16.78 3.25
C GLY A 93 -16.75 -15.65 2.47
N PHE A 94 -16.01 -14.58 2.16
CA PHE A 94 -16.56 -13.48 1.35
C PHE A 94 -16.75 -13.89 -0.11
N VAL A 95 -15.86 -14.72 -0.66
CA VAL A 95 -15.95 -15.17 -2.05
C VAL A 95 -17.29 -15.85 -2.31
N LEU A 96 -17.68 -16.79 -1.44
CA LEU A 96 -18.96 -17.50 -1.56
C LEU A 96 -20.17 -16.59 -1.34
N LYS A 97 -20.08 -15.66 -0.38
CA LYS A 97 -21.17 -14.72 -0.09
C LYS A 97 -21.42 -13.73 -1.23
N GLU A 98 -20.38 -13.37 -1.97
CA GLU A 98 -20.42 -12.31 -2.97
C GLU A 98 -20.41 -12.84 -4.42
N LEU A 99 -20.48 -14.18 -4.65
CA LEU A 99 -20.46 -14.80 -5.99
C LEU A 99 -21.45 -14.16 -6.99
N ASP A 100 -22.65 -13.81 -6.53
CA ASP A 100 -23.71 -13.23 -7.35
C ASP A 100 -23.78 -11.68 -7.26
N LEU A 101 -22.82 -11.07 -6.55
CA LEU A 101 -22.74 -9.64 -6.28
C LEU A 101 -21.56 -8.96 -6.99
N PHE A 102 -20.51 -9.69 -7.41
CA PHE A 102 -19.31 -9.10 -7.99
C PHE A 102 -19.58 -8.15 -9.17
N GLU A 103 -20.52 -8.51 -10.05
CA GLU A 103 -20.92 -7.69 -11.20
C GLU A 103 -21.86 -6.52 -10.84
N LYS A 104 -22.40 -6.52 -9.62
CA LYS A 104 -23.37 -5.51 -9.14
C LYS A 104 -22.74 -4.51 -8.17
N ARG A 105 -21.43 -4.59 -7.94
CA ARG A 105 -20.73 -3.70 -7.01
C ARG A 105 -20.79 -2.24 -7.48
N ASN A 106 -20.87 -1.35 -6.53
CA ASN A 106 -20.68 0.08 -6.76
C ASN A 106 -19.18 0.42 -6.65
N GLY A 107 -18.44 0.20 -7.73
CA GLY A 107 -16.98 0.28 -7.78
C GLY A 107 -16.32 -1.10 -7.67
N ASP A 108 -15.10 -1.23 -8.19
CA ASP A 108 -14.32 -2.48 -8.20
C ASP A 108 -15.12 -3.70 -8.70
N VAL A 109 -15.75 -3.54 -9.87
CA VAL A 109 -16.58 -4.57 -10.49
C VAL A 109 -15.71 -5.70 -11.04
N PHE A 110 -16.06 -6.94 -10.72
CA PHE A 110 -15.47 -8.15 -11.30
C PHE A 110 -16.54 -8.98 -12.00
N TYR A 111 -16.18 -9.54 -13.15
CA TYR A 111 -17.05 -10.46 -13.89
C TYR A 111 -16.78 -11.90 -13.46
N ILE A 112 -17.77 -12.77 -13.53
CA ILE A 112 -17.62 -14.17 -13.15
C ILE A 112 -18.55 -15.07 -13.99
N THR A 113 -18.01 -16.19 -14.50
CA THR A 113 -18.81 -17.16 -15.25
C THR A 113 -19.51 -18.15 -14.32
N GLU A 114 -20.62 -18.74 -14.73
CA GLU A 114 -21.29 -19.80 -13.96
C GLU A 114 -20.37 -21.01 -13.75
N GLN A 115 -19.51 -21.32 -14.71
CA GLN A 115 -18.49 -22.37 -14.55
C GLN A 115 -17.54 -22.05 -13.39
N THR A 116 -17.02 -20.83 -13.34
CA THR A 116 -16.12 -20.38 -12.26
C THR A 116 -16.83 -20.41 -10.91
N LYS A 117 -18.09 -19.98 -10.84
CA LYS A 117 -18.89 -20.08 -9.60
C LYS A 117 -19.00 -21.52 -9.12
N GLN A 118 -19.29 -22.46 -10.02
CA GLN A 118 -19.39 -23.87 -9.65
C GLN A 118 -18.05 -24.43 -9.18
N GLN A 119 -16.96 -24.16 -9.90
CA GLN A 119 -15.61 -24.56 -9.50
C GLN A 119 -15.24 -24.08 -8.09
N LEU A 120 -15.58 -22.83 -7.75
CA LEU A 120 -15.31 -22.27 -6.42
C LEU A 120 -16.19 -22.90 -5.34
N ARG A 121 -17.46 -23.23 -5.64
CA ARG A 121 -18.34 -23.99 -4.73
C ARG A 121 -17.83 -25.41 -4.48
N ASP A 122 -17.28 -26.07 -5.49
CA ASP A 122 -16.78 -27.45 -5.37
C ASP A 122 -15.55 -27.56 -4.45
N ILE A 123 -14.65 -26.57 -4.44
CA ILE A 123 -13.47 -26.57 -3.57
C ILE A 123 -13.74 -25.99 -2.17
N ALA A 124 -14.82 -25.23 -1.99
CA ALA A 124 -15.10 -24.50 -0.76
C ALA A 124 -15.18 -25.35 0.52
N PRO A 125 -15.77 -26.57 0.52
CA PRO A 125 -15.85 -27.41 1.72
C PRO A 125 -14.47 -27.73 2.33
N PHE A 126 -13.44 -27.90 1.50
CA PHE A 126 -12.07 -28.13 1.99
C PHE A 126 -11.53 -26.95 2.79
N TRP A 127 -11.93 -25.73 2.39
CA TRP A 127 -11.41 -24.47 2.95
C TRP A 127 -12.25 -23.89 4.08
N GLU A 128 -13.40 -24.45 4.43
CA GLU A 128 -14.32 -23.89 5.44
C GLU A 128 -13.61 -23.53 6.76
N ASN A 129 -12.80 -24.44 7.29
CA ASN A 129 -12.00 -24.22 8.51
C ASN A 129 -10.49 -24.30 8.28
N ASN A 130 -10.06 -24.30 7.01
CA ASN A 130 -8.65 -24.50 6.62
C ASN A 130 -7.97 -23.23 6.11
N ASN A 131 -8.55 -22.06 6.32
CA ASN A 131 -8.04 -20.78 5.84
C ASN A 131 -7.59 -19.88 7.00
N LEU A 132 -6.76 -18.88 6.67
CA LEU A 132 -6.21 -17.93 7.63
C LEU A 132 -7.30 -17.22 8.44
N ARG A 133 -8.37 -16.74 7.76
CA ARG A 133 -9.45 -15.99 8.41
C ARG A 133 -10.12 -16.82 9.49
N ALA A 134 -10.64 -17.99 9.14
CA ALA A 134 -11.35 -18.86 10.07
C ALA A 134 -10.47 -19.25 11.27
N ARG A 135 -9.18 -19.58 11.02
CA ARG A 135 -8.23 -19.95 12.07
C ARG A 135 -7.75 -18.78 12.90
N GLY A 136 -7.61 -17.60 12.29
CA GLY A 136 -7.23 -16.38 12.99
C GLY A 136 -8.33 -15.89 13.92
N GLU A 137 -9.57 -15.84 13.43
CA GLU A 137 -10.73 -15.46 14.23
C GLU A 137 -10.95 -16.40 15.42
N ALA A 138 -10.78 -17.70 15.22
CA ALA A 138 -10.91 -18.70 16.30
C ALA A 138 -9.86 -18.58 17.42
N LEU A 139 -8.78 -17.86 17.20
CA LEU A 139 -7.73 -17.61 18.21
C LEU A 139 -7.99 -16.36 19.05
N LEU A 140 -8.84 -15.44 18.57
CA LEU A 140 -9.03 -14.15 19.23
C LEU A 140 -9.69 -14.34 20.61
N PRO A 141 -9.19 -13.63 21.65
CA PRO A 141 -9.81 -13.68 22.97
C PRO A 141 -11.15 -12.92 22.98
N ASP A 142 -12.05 -13.34 23.88
CA ASP A 142 -13.39 -12.75 24.01
C ASP A 142 -13.38 -11.25 24.26
N GLU A 143 -12.34 -10.72 24.94
CA GLU A 143 -12.21 -9.29 25.24
C GLU A 143 -12.12 -8.40 23.98
N VAL A 144 -11.77 -8.96 22.83
CA VAL A 144 -11.67 -8.21 21.55
C VAL A 144 -12.73 -8.60 20.53
N SER A 145 -13.66 -9.53 20.85
CA SER A 145 -14.71 -9.98 19.93
C SER A 145 -15.58 -8.82 19.42
N VAL A 146 -15.91 -7.87 20.28
CA VAL A 146 -16.70 -6.68 19.93
C VAL A 146 -16.08 -5.88 18.79
N PHE A 147 -14.75 -5.81 18.69
CA PHE A 147 -14.07 -5.06 17.63
C PHE A 147 -14.11 -5.80 16.29
N MET A 148 -14.17 -7.13 16.34
CA MET A 148 -14.35 -7.97 15.14
C MET A 148 -15.80 -7.90 14.64
N GLU A 149 -16.77 -7.99 15.53
CA GLU A 149 -18.21 -7.89 15.20
C GLU A 149 -18.56 -6.52 14.58
N THR A 150 -17.97 -5.46 15.10
CA THR A 150 -18.25 -4.08 14.64
C THR A 150 -17.36 -3.62 13.50
N GLY A 151 -16.30 -4.38 13.16
CA GLY A 151 -15.34 -4.05 12.12
C GLY A 151 -14.55 -2.76 12.37
N VAL A 152 -14.49 -2.29 13.62
CA VAL A 152 -13.92 -0.97 13.96
C VAL A 152 -12.42 -0.85 13.65
N PHE A 153 -11.68 -1.95 13.70
CA PHE A 153 -10.26 -1.95 13.34
C PHE A 153 -9.97 -2.19 11.85
N GLY A 154 -10.95 -2.43 11.01
CA GLY A 154 -10.76 -2.60 9.57
C GLY A 154 -9.86 -3.78 9.19
N MET A 155 -10.05 -4.96 9.81
CA MET A 155 -9.16 -6.13 9.69
C MET A 155 -9.25 -6.89 8.36
N GLU A 156 -10.06 -6.43 7.41
CA GLU A 156 -10.30 -7.12 6.12
C GLU A 156 -9.00 -7.32 5.31
N GLY A 157 -8.14 -6.31 5.25
CA GLY A 157 -6.87 -6.40 4.55
C GLY A 157 -5.94 -7.48 5.12
N LYS A 158 -5.95 -7.67 6.42
CA LYS A 158 -5.07 -8.61 7.11
C LYS A 158 -5.57 -10.04 7.06
N LEU A 159 -6.85 -10.28 7.38
CA LEU A 159 -7.44 -11.61 7.43
C LEU A 159 -7.74 -12.20 6.05
N ASN A 160 -8.16 -11.38 5.10
CA ASN A 160 -8.51 -11.85 3.76
C ASN A 160 -7.35 -11.80 2.77
N ALA A 161 -6.46 -10.81 2.90
CA ALA A 161 -5.34 -10.61 1.98
C ALA A 161 -3.99 -11.09 2.53
N GLY A 162 -3.82 -11.16 3.86
CA GLY A 162 -2.56 -11.57 4.48
C GLY A 162 -1.47 -10.51 4.46
N ASP A 163 -1.78 -9.30 3.99
CA ASP A 163 -0.83 -8.18 3.90
C ASP A 163 0.36 -8.45 2.94
N ALA A 164 1.41 -7.82 3.04
CA ALA A 164 2.76 -8.02 2.51
C ALA A 164 3.62 -6.80 2.87
N HIS A 165 3.49 -5.66 2.18
CA HIS A 165 4.19 -4.40 2.46
C HIS A 165 5.70 -4.57 2.63
N LEU A 166 6.36 -5.02 1.58
CA LEU A 166 7.81 -5.24 1.55
C LEU A 166 8.38 -5.12 0.13
N ALA A 167 9.70 -5.07 0.03
CA ALA A 167 10.46 -5.29 -1.20
C ALA A 167 11.56 -6.30 -0.91
N VAL A 168 11.74 -7.31 -1.79
CA VAL A 168 12.81 -8.31 -1.68
C VAL A 168 14.16 -7.75 -2.12
N ASN A 169 15.25 -8.51 -1.93
CA ASN A 169 16.59 -8.06 -2.30
C ASN A 169 16.86 -8.23 -3.81
N TYR A 170 16.24 -7.39 -4.65
CA TYR A 170 16.46 -7.40 -6.10
C TYR A 170 17.93 -7.25 -6.51
N PRO A 171 18.75 -6.37 -5.89
CA PRO A 171 20.17 -6.26 -6.22
C PRO A 171 20.91 -7.59 -6.12
N ARG A 172 20.66 -8.36 -5.05
CA ARG A 172 21.29 -9.67 -4.86
C ARG A 172 20.77 -10.72 -5.84
N ILE A 173 19.45 -10.72 -6.11
CA ILE A 173 18.84 -11.63 -7.08
C ILE A 173 19.48 -11.45 -8.46
N LEU A 174 19.64 -10.22 -8.92
CA LEU A 174 20.24 -9.92 -10.21
C LEU A 174 21.71 -10.32 -10.29
N LYS A 175 22.45 -10.11 -9.20
CA LYS A 175 23.89 -10.39 -9.13
C LYS A 175 24.23 -11.86 -9.00
N GLU A 176 23.45 -12.64 -8.24
CA GLU A 176 23.77 -14.01 -7.87
C GLU A 176 22.87 -15.03 -8.58
N GLY A 177 21.71 -14.62 -9.11
CA GLY A 177 20.67 -15.54 -9.56
C GLY A 177 20.10 -16.39 -8.43
N LEU A 178 19.03 -17.12 -8.67
CA LEU A 178 18.49 -18.07 -7.69
C LEU A 178 19.44 -19.26 -7.44
N CYS A 179 20.35 -19.58 -8.38
CA CYS A 179 21.40 -20.56 -8.16
C CYS A 179 22.33 -20.20 -6.98
N GLY A 180 22.60 -18.91 -6.76
CA GLY A 180 23.34 -18.46 -5.57
C GLY A 180 22.56 -18.67 -4.26
N TYR A 181 21.24 -18.46 -4.28
CA TYR A 181 20.37 -18.77 -3.14
C TYR A 181 20.27 -20.28 -2.88
N GLU A 182 20.18 -21.08 -3.94
CA GLU A 182 20.20 -22.55 -3.86
C GLU A 182 21.48 -23.05 -3.19
N ALA A 183 22.65 -22.63 -3.69
CA ALA A 183 23.96 -23.03 -3.14
C ALA A 183 24.09 -22.65 -1.65
N ARG A 184 23.65 -21.44 -1.27
CA ARG A 184 23.64 -20.97 0.12
C ARG A 184 22.71 -21.82 0.99
N THR A 185 21.51 -22.12 0.51
CA THR A 185 20.55 -22.96 1.24
C THR A 185 21.07 -24.39 1.43
N GLN A 186 21.67 -24.96 0.41
CA GLN A 186 22.31 -26.29 0.49
C GLN A 186 23.46 -26.29 1.50
N ALA A 187 24.31 -25.26 1.49
CA ALA A 187 25.37 -25.11 2.48
C ALA A 187 24.84 -25.01 3.92
N CYS A 188 23.80 -24.22 4.15
CA CYS A 188 23.18 -24.12 5.46
C CYS A 188 22.55 -25.46 5.90
N LEU A 189 21.87 -26.17 4.99
CA LEU A 189 21.29 -27.49 5.27
C LEU A 189 22.37 -28.52 5.62
N ALA A 190 23.48 -28.56 4.89
CA ALA A 190 24.59 -29.48 5.15
C ALA A 190 25.32 -29.18 6.47
N ALA A 191 25.28 -27.94 6.94
CA ALA A 191 25.94 -27.52 8.17
C ALA A 191 25.12 -27.75 9.44
N LEU A 192 23.87 -28.24 9.35
CA LEU A 192 23.00 -28.47 10.50
C LEU A 192 23.54 -29.60 11.38
N ASP A 193 23.58 -29.33 12.69
CA ASP A 193 23.72 -30.39 13.70
C ASP A 193 22.31 -30.94 14.00
N LEU A 194 22.05 -32.15 13.50
CA LEU A 194 20.73 -32.79 13.66
C LEU A 194 20.47 -33.28 15.10
N THR A 195 21.43 -33.15 16.01
CA THR A 195 21.24 -33.39 17.44
C THR A 195 20.63 -32.17 18.15
N ASP A 196 20.68 -30.99 17.54
CA ASP A 196 20.00 -29.78 18.01
C ASP A 196 18.52 -29.81 17.56
N PRO A 197 17.57 -29.78 18.52
CA PRO A 197 16.13 -29.78 18.19
C PRO A 197 15.71 -28.65 17.24
N ASP A 198 16.33 -27.47 17.32
CA ASP A 198 16.04 -26.35 16.42
C ASP A 198 16.38 -26.65 14.94
N SER A 199 17.25 -27.64 14.69
CA SER A 199 17.58 -28.07 13.34
C SER A 199 16.45 -28.76 12.59
N ILE A 200 15.42 -29.24 13.30
CA ILE A 200 14.25 -29.88 12.66
C ILE A 200 13.49 -28.87 11.80
N ASP A 201 13.10 -27.73 12.38
CA ASP A 201 12.35 -26.70 11.66
C ASP A 201 13.20 -26.05 10.57
N LYS A 202 14.49 -25.82 10.83
CA LYS A 202 15.44 -25.33 9.83
C LYS A 202 15.57 -26.30 8.63
N THR A 203 15.60 -27.60 8.89
CA THR A 203 15.63 -28.62 7.84
C THR A 203 14.40 -28.52 6.94
N VAL A 204 13.21 -28.37 7.52
CA VAL A 204 11.95 -28.22 6.77
C VAL A 204 12.00 -26.95 5.94
N PHE A 205 12.42 -25.84 6.53
CA PHE A 205 12.52 -24.54 5.84
C PHE A 205 13.49 -24.59 4.67
N TYR A 206 14.72 -25.09 4.85
CA TYR A 206 15.70 -25.16 3.76
C TYR A 206 15.24 -26.06 2.62
N ARG A 207 14.64 -27.21 2.92
CA ARG A 207 14.05 -28.07 1.88
C ARG A 207 12.92 -27.38 1.14
N ALA A 208 12.07 -26.63 1.85
CA ALA A 208 11.00 -25.86 1.23
C ALA A 208 11.55 -24.75 0.30
N VAL A 209 12.63 -24.07 0.70
CA VAL A 209 13.32 -23.07 -0.14
C VAL A 209 13.86 -23.72 -1.43
N LEU A 210 14.49 -24.88 -1.35
CA LEU A 210 14.97 -25.61 -2.53
C LEU A 210 13.83 -26.00 -3.48
N VAL A 211 12.69 -26.42 -2.93
CA VAL A 211 11.47 -26.72 -3.72
C VAL A 211 10.96 -25.51 -4.48
N VAL A 212 10.90 -24.35 -3.84
CA VAL A 212 10.38 -23.13 -4.52
C VAL A 212 11.37 -22.59 -5.55
N ILE A 213 12.68 -22.68 -5.32
CA ILE A 213 13.71 -22.29 -6.31
C ILE A 213 13.57 -23.13 -7.58
N GLU A 214 13.46 -24.44 -7.44
CA GLU A 214 13.23 -25.35 -8.59
C GLU A 214 11.91 -25.06 -9.30
N ALA A 215 10.84 -24.74 -8.56
CA ALA A 215 9.57 -24.38 -9.13
C ALA A 215 9.64 -23.08 -9.96
N VAL A 216 10.35 -22.06 -9.47
CA VAL A 216 10.58 -20.80 -10.21
C VAL A 216 11.39 -21.06 -11.49
N ARG A 217 12.43 -21.88 -11.41
CA ARG A 217 13.22 -22.29 -12.58
C ARG A 217 12.35 -22.99 -13.61
N THR A 218 11.56 -23.97 -13.19
CA THR A 218 10.63 -24.71 -14.06
C THR A 218 9.64 -23.76 -14.75
N PHE A 219 9.08 -22.80 -14.02
CA PHE A 219 8.18 -21.79 -14.57
C PHE A 219 8.85 -20.96 -15.67
N ALA A 220 10.06 -20.48 -15.44
CA ALA A 220 10.83 -19.73 -16.44
C ALA A 220 11.15 -20.60 -17.69
N LEU A 221 11.53 -21.87 -17.49
CA LEU A 221 11.79 -22.81 -18.59
C LEU A 221 10.53 -23.12 -19.41
N ARG A 222 9.35 -23.16 -18.81
CA ARG A 222 8.07 -23.29 -19.54
C ARG A 222 7.87 -22.11 -20.49
N TYR A 223 8.16 -20.86 -20.05
CA TYR A 223 8.12 -19.70 -20.93
C TYR A 223 9.20 -19.72 -22.01
N SER A 224 10.39 -20.22 -21.71
CA SER A 224 11.43 -20.42 -22.72
C SER A 224 10.96 -21.36 -23.84
N ALA A 225 10.34 -22.48 -23.47
CA ALA A 225 9.80 -23.43 -24.42
C ALA A 225 8.65 -22.81 -25.24
N LEU A 226 7.71 -22.11 -24.60
CA LEU A 226 6.60 -21.45 -25.27
C LEU A 226 7.07 -20.37 -26.24
N ALA A 227 8.03 -19.53 -25.85
CA ALA A 227 8.59 -18.50 -26.73
C ALA A 227 9.25 -19.10 -27.98
N ARG A 228 9.95 -20.23 -27.84
CA ARG A 228 10.53 -20.97 -28.97
C ARG A 228 9.46 -21.54 -29.89
N GLU A 229 8.43 -22.17 -29.34
CA GLU A 229 7.30 -22.69 -30.12
C GLU A 229 6.58 -21.58 -30.93
N LEU A 230 6.39 -20.42 -30.31
CA LEU A 230 5.79 -19.26 -30.99
C LEU A 230 6.72 -18.72 -32.07
N ALA A 231 8.03 -18.67 -31.85
CA ALA A 231 9.01 -18.25 -32.83
C ALA A 231 9.02 -19.14 -34.09
N GLU A 232 8.82 -20.46 -33.92
CA GLU A 232 8.73 -21.41 -35.05
C GLU A 232 7.52 -21.18 -35.95
N LYS A 233 6.46 -20.56 -35.41
CA LYS A 233 5.20 -20.26 -36.10
C LYS A 233 5.12 -18.82 -36.63
N GLU A 234 6.05 -17.95 -36.14
CA GLU A 234 6.04 -16.52 -36.45
C GLU A 234 6.55 -16.23 -37.86
N ALA A 235 5.76 -15.50 -38.65
CA ALA A 235 6.09 -15.12 -40.02
C ALA A 235 6.96 -13.85 -40.11
N ASP A 236 6.80 -12.93 -39.16
CA ASP A 236 7.59 -11.70 -39.08
C ASP A 236 9.00 -12.00 -38.51
N ASP A 237 10.03 -11.71 -39.28
CA ASP A 237 11.41 -12.00 -38.92
C ASP A 237 11.90 -11.25 -37.68
N ALA A 238 11.44 -10.01 -37.47
CA ALA A 238 11.81 -9.22 -36.32
C ALA A 238 11.17 -9.79 -35.06
N ARG A 239 9.87 -10.11 -35.13
CA ARG A 239 9.18 -10.72 -34.00
C ARG A 239 9.71 -12.11 -33.67
N ARG A 240 10.04 -12.91 -34.69
CA ARG A 240 10.68 -14.22 -34.51
C ARG A 240 12.00 -14.08 -33.76
N ALA A 241 12.85 -13.11 -34.12
CA ALA A 241 14.11 -12.86 -33.43
C ALA A 241 13.90 -12.44 -31.96
N GLU A 242 12.92 -11.59 -31.67
CA GLU A 242 12.53 -11.21 -30.32
C GLU A 242 12.06 -12.40 -29.48
N LEU A 243 11.26 -13.31 -30.04
CA LEU A 243 10.76 -14.51 -29.36
C LEU A 243 11.90 -15.49 -29.07
N LEU A 244 12.86 -15.67 -30.00
CA LEU A 244 14.06 -16.49 -29.76
C LEU A 244 14.93 -15.89 -28.65
N GLU A 245 15.10 -14.58 -28.64
CA GLU A 245 15.84 -13.90 -27.59
C GLU A 245 15.10 -14.02 -26.24
N LEU A 246 13.78 -13.87 -26.21
CA LEU A 246 12.96 -14.07 -25.02
C LEU A 246 13.08 -15.51 -24.50
N SER A 247 13.09 -16.50 -25.40
CA SER A 247 13.36 -17.91 -25.05
C SER A 247 14.70 -18.08 -24.37
N ARG A 248 15.77 -17.48 -24.93
CA ARG A 248 17.12 -17.51 -24.35
C ARG A 248 17.15 -16.88 -22.95
N ILE A 249 16.52 -15.70 -22.81
CA ILE A 249 16.45 -14.96 -21.54
C ILE A 249 15.73 -15.78 -20.48
N CYS A 250 14.54 -16.33 -20.80
CA CYS A 250 13.76 -17.13 -19.87
C CYS A 250 14.45 -18.46 -19.48
N ALA A 251 15.32 -19.00 -20.36
CA ALA A 251 16.14 -20.18 -20.01
C ALA A 251 17.21 -19.86 -18.95
N LYS A 252 17.63 -18.59 -18.85
CA LYS A 252 18.70 -18.12 -17.96
C LYS A 252 18.19 -17.52 -16.67
N VAL A 253 17.33 -16.48 -16.78
CA VAL A 253 16.89 -15.73 -15.60
C VAL A 253 15.48 -16.14 -15.16
N PRO A 254 15.18 -16.08 -13.83
CA PRO A 254 15.96 -15.54 -12.73
C PRO A 254 16.93 -16.55 -12.07
N TYR A 255 17.11 -17.75 -12.65
CA TYR A 255 17.93 -18.80 -12.03
C TYR A 255 19.42 -18.45 -12.05
N GLU A 256 19.95 -17.97 -13.16
CA GLU A 256 21.32 -17.48 -13.29
C GLU A 256 21.39 -15.96 -13.13
N PRO A 257 22.56 -15.38 -12.85
CA PRO A 257 22.78 -13.94 -12.80
C PRO A 257 22.40 -13.25 -14.11
N ALA A 258 21.84 -12.05 -14.00
CA ALA A 258 21.60 -11.20 -15.16
C ALA A 258 22.89 -10.52 -15.64
N GLU A 259 23.09 -10.45 -16.97
CA GLU A 259 24.27 -9.82 -17.60
C GLU A 259 23.92 -8.65 -18.53
N SER A 260 22.64 -8.45 -18.79
CA SER A 260 22.14 -7.35 -19.62
C SER A 260 20.94 -6.66 -18.97
N PHE A 261 20.62 -5.45 -19.41
CA PHE A 261 19.46 -4.73 -18.92
C PHE A 261 18.15 -5.49 -19.20
N ARG A 262 18.02 -6.09 -20.37
CA ARG A 262 16.85 -6.89 -20.74
C ARG A 262 16.68 -8.14 -19.88
N GLU A 263 17.78 -8.87 -19.59
CA GLU A 263 17.77 -9.98 -18.63
C GLU A 263 17.40 -9.52 -17.22
N ALA A 264 17.95 -8.38 -16.78
CA ALA A 264 17.63 -7.83 -15.46
C ALA A 264 16.15 -7.46 -15.33
N VAL A 265 15.56 -6.81 -16.35
CA VAL A 265 14.12 -6.46 -16.34
C VAL A 265 13.24 -7.71 -16.34
N GLN A 266 13.56 -8.73 -17.14
CA GLN A 266 12.80 -10.00 -17.14
C GLN A 266 12.93 -10.73 -15.80
N SER A 267 14.11 -10.73 -15.19
CA SER A 267 14.35 -11.33 -13.87
C SER A 267 13.51 -10.64 -12.78
N VAL A 268 13.57 -9.32 -12.74
CA VAL A 268 12.76 -8.52 -11.79
C VAL A 268 11.27 -8.80 -12.00
N TRP A 269 10.81 -8.83 -13.25
CA TRP A 269 9.40 -9.10 -13.54
C TRP A 269 8.97 -10.51 -13.10
N PHE A 270 9.75 -11.56 -13.39
CA PHE A 270 9.41 -12.91 -12.94
C PHE A 270 9.33 -12.99 -11.42
N ILE A 271 10.28 -12.42 -10.70
CA ILE A 271 10.27 -12.43 -9.24
C ILE A 271 9.05 -11.67 -8.70
N GLN A 272 8.79 -10.45 -9.20
CA GLN A 272 7.62 -9.66 -8.78
C GLN A 272 6.32 -10.43 -9.03
N LEU A 273 6.17 -11.01 -10.21
CA LEU A 273 5.02 -11.81 -10.59
C LEU A 273 4.81 -13.02 -9.67
N ILE A 274 5.87 -13.79 -9.42
CA ILE A 274 5.75 -15.02 -8.65
C ILE A 274 5.48 -14.73 -7.17
N LEU A 275 6.03 -13.65 -6.61
CA LEU A 275 5.64 -13.18 -5.28
C LEU A 275 4.15 -12.83 -5.19
N GLN A 276 3.57 -12.28 -6.27
CA GLN A 276 2.12 -12.00 -6.37
C GLN A 276 1.27 -13.27 -6.56
N ILE A 277 1.86 -14.36 -7.06
CA ILE A 277 1.22 -15.69 -7.15
C ILE A 277 1.33 -16.44 -5.80
N GLU A 278 2.45 -16.30 -5.09
CA GLU A 278 2.69 -16.95 -3.79
C GLU A 278 1.74 -16.43 -2.71
N SER A 279 1.57 -15.12 -2.63
CA SER A 279 0.85 -14.44 -1.56
C SER A 279 -0.34 -13.64 -2.07
N ASN A 280 -1.45 -13.62 -1.32
CA ASN A 280 -2.59 -12.74 -1.58
C ASN A 280 -2.32 -11.29 -1.10
N GLY A 281 -1.18 -11.02 -0.47
CA GLY A 281 -0.81 -9.70 0.00
C GLY A 281 -0.70 -8.67 -1.13
N HIS A 282 -0.74 -7.41 -0.77
CA HIS A 282 -0.51 -6.26 -1.66
C HIS A 282 0.74 -5.49 -1.21
N SER A 283 1.11 -4.42 -1.95
CA SER A 283 2.28 -3.58 -1.61
C SER A 283 3.63 -4.30 -1.70
N LEU A 284 3.70 -5.37 -2.51
CA LEU A 284 4.97 -5.93 -2.96
C LEU A 284 5.60 -4.94 -3.93
N SER A 285 6.68 -4.29 -3.51
CA SER A 285 7.26 -3.13 -4.17
C SER A 285 8.60 -3.44 -4.82
N TYR A 286 8.99 -2.63 -5.80
CA TYR A 286 10.23 -2.80 -6.56
C TYR A 286 11.47 -2.25 -5.84
N GLY A 287 11.28 -1.43 -4.79
CA GLY A 287 12.40 -0.80 -4.09
C GLY A 287 13.03 0.34 -4.91
N ARG A 288 14.33 0.58 -4.71
CA ARG A 288 15.12 1.62 -5.40
C ARG A 288 15.50 1.20 -6.82
N PHE A 289 14.53 1.16 -7.70
CA PHE A 289 14.64 0.56 -9.03
C PHE A 289 15.77 1.18 -9.88
N ASP A 290 15.89 2.49 -9.90
CA ASP A 290 16.90 3.22 -10.66
C ASP A 290 18.33 2.95 -10.16
N GLN A 291 18.50 2.52 -8.92
CA GLN A 291 19.82 2.27 -8.35
C GLN A 291 20.35 0.88 -8.72
N TYR A 292 19.55 -0.17 -8.51
CA TYR A 292 20.02 -1.53 -8.76
C TYR A 292 19.94 -1.94 -10.24
N MET A 293 19.15 -1.26 -11.05
CA MET A 293 19.08 -1.47 -12.50
C MET A 293 20.12 -0.67 -13.28
N TYR A 294 20.61 0.46 -12.72
CA TYR A 294 21.52 1.36 -13.42
C TYR A 294 22.80 0.69 -13.92
N PRO A 295 23.50 -0.18 -13.18
CA PRO A 295 24.72 -0.83 -13.68
C PRO A 295 24.49 -1.60 -15.00
N TYR A 296 23.34 -2.29 -15.12
CA TYR A 296 22.98 -3.04 -16.33
C TYR A 296 22.64 -2.10 -17.50
N TYR A 297 21.85 -1.06 -17.22
CA TYR A 297 21.53 -0.02 -18.18
C TYR A 297 22.82 0.64 -18.72
N GLN A 298 23.67 1.11 -17.84
CA GLN A 298 24.89 1.80 -18.18
C GLN A 298 25.85 0.91 -19.03
N ALA A 299 26.03 -0.33 -18.66
CA ALA A 299 26.89 -1.26 -19.38
C ALA A 299 26.37 -1.53 -20.80
N ASP A 300 25.05 -1.70 -20.97
CA ASP A 300 24.45 -1.96 -22.27
C ASP A 300 24.44 -0.71 -23.16
N MET A 301 24.20 0.47 -22.60
CA MET A 301 24.34 1.77 -23.30
C MET A 301 25.77 1.97 -23.80
N GLN A 302 26.75 1.77 -22.93
CA GLN A 302 28.18 1.95 -23.29
C GLN A 302 28.67 0.95 -24.34
N SER A 303 28.14 -0.28 -24.34
CA SER A 303 28.49 -1.30 -25.35
C SER A 303 27.69 -1.19 -26.65
N GLY A 304 26.68 -0.30 -26.71
CA GLY A 304 25.80 -0.15 -27.86
C GLY A 304 24.78 -1.28 -28.05
N ARG A 305 24.57 -2.12 -27.01
CA ARG A 305 23.54 -3.17 -27.02
C ARG A 305 22.13 -2.65 -26.74
N LEU A 306 22.04 -1.46 -26.18
CA LEU A 306 20.79 -0.83 -25.79
C LEU A 306 20.80 0.64 -26.23
N THR A 307 19.68 1.11 -26.76
CA THR A 307 19.42 2.53 -26.95
C THR A 307 18.50 3.04 -25.83
N ARG A 308 18.40 4.36 -25.70
CA ARG A 308 17.48 4.98 -24.73
C ARG A 308 16.02 4.67 -25.06
N GLU A 309 15.70 4.61 -26.33
CA GLU A 309 14.39 4.27 -26.88
C GLU A 309 14.02 2.82 -26.56
N ASP A 310 14.95 1.87 -26.71
CA ASP A 310 14.74 0.45 -26.33
C ASP A 310 14.49 0.32 -24.83
N ALA A 311 15.24 1.06 -24.00
CA ALA A 311 15.03 1.07 -22.56
C ALA A 311 13.65 1.62 -22.17
N LEU A 312 13.22 2.71 -22.82
CA LEU A 312 11.88 3.28 -22.62
C LEU A 312 10.77 2.30 -23.01
N GLU A 313 10.90 1.64 -24.17
CA GLU A 313 9.89 0.67 -24.62
C GLU A 313 9.82 -0.53 -23.68
N LEU A 314 10.97 -1.05 -23.24
CA LEU A 314 11.04 -2.17 -22.31
C LEU A 314 10.44 -1.83 -20.93
N LEU A 315 10.74 -0.65 -20.37
CA LEU A 315 10.15 -0.19 -19.12
C LEU A 315 8.65 0.08 -19.26
N THR A 316 8.22 0.67 -20.37
CA THR A 316 6.79 0.82 -20.68
C THR A 316 6.07 -0.52 -20.68
N CYS A 317 6.66 -1.54 -21.33
CA CYS A 317 6.14 -2.91 -21.30
C CYS A 317 6.06 -3.45 -19.86
N LEU A 318 7.09 -3.23 -19.03
CA LEU A 318 7.10 -3.64 -17.61
C LEU A 318 5.95 -2.97 -16.83
N TRP A 319 5.68 -1.69 -17.05
CA TRP A 319 4.61 -0.99 -16.33
C TRP A 319 3.22 -1.46 -16.77
N ILE A 320 3.03 -1.75 -18.05
CA ILE A 320 1.77 -2.35 -18.55
C ILE A 320 1.59 -3.74 -17.93
N LYS A 321 2.64 -4.58 -17.93
CA LYS A 321 2.60 -5.90 -17.25
C LYS A 321 2.34 -5.77 -15.75
N THR A 322 2.90 -4.77 -15.09
CA THR A 322 2.63 -4.49 -13.65
C THR A 322 1.15 -4.19 -13.41
N LEU A 323 0.47 -3.50 -14.33
CA LEU A 323 -0.98 -3.24 -14.24
C LEU A 323 -1.81 -4.51 -14.43
N THR A 324 -1.32 -5.54 -15.12
CA THR A 324 -2.07 -6.80 -15.30
C THR A 324 -2.25 -7.60 -14.02
N ILE A 325 -1.46 -7.34 -12.98
CA ILE A 325 -1.59 -7.96 -11.67
C ILE A 325 -2.88 -7.49 -11.01
N ASN A 326 -3.71 -8.44 -10.63
CA ASN A 326 -4.98 -8.15 -9.97
C ASN A 326 -5.28 -9.19 -8.87
N LYS A 327 -6.10 -8.83 -7.90
CA LYS A 327 -6.54 -9.73 -6.80
C LYS A 327 -7.95 -9.37 -6.38
N LEU A 328 -8.77 -10.39 -6.16
CA LEU A 328 -10.13 -10.19 -5.67
C LEU A 328 -10.11 -9.79 -4.19
N ARG A 329 -10.85 -8.72 -3.85
CA ARG A 329 -11.07 -8.24 -2.48
C ARG A 329 -12.56 -8.31 -2.14
N SER A 330 -12.89 -8.44 -0.85
CA SER A 330 -14.27 -8.29 -0.39
C SER A 330 -14.79 -6.86 -0.62
N GLN A 331 -16.10 -6.70 -0.73
CA GLN A 331 -16.70 -5.37 -0.83
C GLN A 331 -16.36 -4.50 0.39
N ALA A 332 -16.33 -5.09 1.58
CA ALA A 332 -15.91 -4.39 2.79
C ALA A 332 -14.46 -3.87 2.71
N HIS A 333 -13.55 -4.64 2.08
CA HIS A 333 -12.18 -4.17 1.83
C HIS A 333 -12.14 -3.02 0.84
N THR A 334 -12.94 -3.06 -0.24
CA THR A 334 -12.95 -2.01 -1.27
C THR A 334 -13.45 -0.67 -0.75
N LEU A 335 -14.23 -0.63 0.33
CA LEU A 335 -14.58 0.61 1.01
C LEU A 335 -13.37 1.35 1.61
N SER A 336 -12.33 0.61 1.97
CA SER A 336 -11.09 1.17 2.53
C SER A 336 -9.91 1.16 1.56
N SER A 337 -10.06 0.53 0.37
CA SER A 337 -9.01 0.34 -0.64
C SER A 337 -9.65 0.33 -2.02
N ALA A 338 -10.30 1.46 -2.37
CA ALA A 338 -11.07 1.60 -3.60
C ALA A 338 -10.18 1.64 -4.85
N GLY A 339 -10.65 1.07 -5.98
CA GLY A 339 -9.94 1.05 -7.26
C GLY A 339 -9.06 -0.18 -7.43
N SER A 340 -9.23 -1.22 -6.63
CA SER A 340 -8.44 -2.48 -6.66
C SER A 340 -6.92 -2.28 -6.76
N PRO A 341 -6.30 -1.36 -6.00
CA PRO A 341 -4.89 -1.07 -6.12
C PRO A 341 -4.05 -2.24 -5.61
N MET A 342 -2.93 -2.52 -6.29
CA MET A 342 -1.93 -3.48 -5.84
C MET A 342 -0.78 -2.81 -5.08
N TYR A 343 -0.70 -1.49 -5.10
CA TYR A 343 0.30 -0.66 -4.38
C TYR A 343 1.75 -1.07 -4.67
N GLN A 344 2.06 -1.41 -5.92
CA GLN A 344 3.41 -1.81 -6.34
C GLN A 344 4.26 -0.55 -6.53
N ASN A 345 5.02 -0.19 -5.51
CA ASN A 345 5.81 1.05 -5.52
C ASN A 345 7.15 0.87 -6.23
N VAL A 346 7.51 1.86 -7.04
CA VAL A 346 8.85 2.09 -7.60
C VAL A 346 9.41 3.36 -6.97
N THR A 347 10.58 3.26 -6.36
CA THR A 347 11.27 4.40 -5.76
C THR A 347 12.50 4.78 -6.56
N ILE A 348 12.67 6.07 -6.85
CA ILE A 348 13.83 6.62 -7.59
C ILE A 348 14.44 7.83 -6.88
N GLY A 349 15.66 8.18 -7.22
CA GLY A 349 16.40 9.31 -6.65
C GLY A 349 16.86 9.08 -5.22
N GLY A 350 16.87 10.15 -4.41
CA GLY A 350 17.35 10.13 -3.03
C GLY A 350 18.86 10.26 -2.92
N GLN A 351 19.41 9.84 -1.79
CA GLN A 351 20.84 9.95 -1.49
C GLN A 351 21.54 8.59 -1.49
N THR A 352 22.82 8.62 -1.81
CA THR A 352 23.79 7.53 -1.54
C THR A 352 24.27 7.60 -0.09
N THR A 353 24.92 6.56 0.40
CA THR A 353 25.49 6.52 1.77
C THR A 353 26.56 7.56 2.03
N ASP A 354 27.26 8.02 0.99
CA ASP A 354 28.20 9.14 1.06
C ASP A 354 27.52 10.53 0.88
N LYS A 355 26.21 10.59 1.04
CA LYS A 355 25.37 11.80 1.07
C LYS A 355 25.37 12.60 -0.22
N LYS A 356 25.66 11.94 -1.34
CA LYS A 356 25.54 12.53 -2.68
C LYS A 356 24.16 12.28 -3.27
N ASP A 357 23.81 13.07 -4.24
CA ASP A 357 22.63 12.83 -5.05
C ASP A 357 22.78 11.49 -5.79
N ALA A 358 21.76 10.63 -5.67
CA ALA A 358 21.70 9.32 -6.29
C ALA A 358 20.95 9.33 -7.64
N VAL A 359 20.46 10.47 -8.08
CA VAL A 359 19.84 10.62 -9.41
C VAL A 359 20.87 10.23 -10.48
N ASN A 360 20.45 9.41 -11.41
CA ASN A 360 21.24 8.96 -12.53
C ASN A 360 20.40 8.99 -13.83
N GLU A 361 21.00 8.65 -14.96
CA GLU A 361 20.33 8.70 -16.25
C GLU A 361 19.07 7.81 -16.29
N LEU A 362 19.12 6.64 -15.65
CA LEU A 362 17.96 5.75 -15.58
C LEU A 362 16.82 6.35 -14.73
N SER A 363 17.09 7.22 -13.76
CA SER A 363 16.04 7.92 -13.00
C SER A 363 15.16 8.74 -13.94
N PHE A 364 15.77 9.44 -14.91
CA PHE A 364 15.03 10.20 -15.94
C PHE A 364 14.26 9.27 -16.89
N VAL A 365 14.85 8.13 -17.29
CA VAL A 365 14.19 7.16 -18.17
C VAL A 365 12.97 6.54 -17.49
N VAL A 366 13.07 6.18 -16.21
CA VAL A 366 11.93 5.66 -15.40
C VAL A 366 10.84 6.73 -15.31
N LEU A 367 11.20 7.95 -14.95
CA LEU A 367 10.24 9.06 -14.83
C LEU A 367 9.50 9.29 -16.15
N GLN A 368 10.23 9.35 -17.28
CA GLN A 368 9.65 9.49 -18.61
C GLN A 368 8.74 8.31 -18.99
N SER A 369 9.15 7.06 -18.73
CA SER A 369 8.35 5.88 -19.07
C SER A 369 7.01 5.84 -18.32
N VAL A 370 6.99 6.27 -17.05
CA VAL A 370 5.76 6.41 -16.26
C VAL A 370 4.88 7.55 -16.80
N ALA A 371 5.48 8.67 -17.18
CA ALA A 371 4.77 9.81 -17.79
C ALA A 371 4.12 9.45 -19.13
N GLN A 372 4.78 8.64 -19.96
CA GLN A 372 4.25 8.16 -21.24
C GLN A 372 3.12 7.14 -21.07
N THR A 373 3.28 6.19 -20.13
CA THR A 373 2.27 5.12 -19.90
C THR A 373 1.00 5.63 -19.24
N ARG A 374 1.09 6.56 -18.31
CA ARG A 374 -0.06 7.13 -17.56
C ARG A 374 -1.01 6.02 -17.08
N LEU A 375 -0.51 5.19 -16.18
CA LEU A 375 -1.23 4.08 -15.55
C LEU A 375 -1.33 4.29 -14.04
N THR A 376 -2.18 3.53 -13.38
CA THR A 376 -2.31 3.54 -11.92
C THR A 376 -1.22 2.73 -11.21
N GLN A 377 -0.51 1.88 -11.96
CA GLN A 377 0.62 1.06 -11.51
C GLN A 377 1.78 1.17 -12.52
N PRO A 378 3.04 1.18 -12.05
CA PRO A 378 3.46 1.20 -10.65
C PRO A 378 3.13 2.52 -9.98
N ASN A 379 3.05 2.49 -8.64
CA ASN A 379 3.02 3.71 -7.84
C ASN A 379 4.44 4.31 -7.80
N LEU A 380 4.65 5.51 -8.30
CA LEU A 380 5.98 6.12 -8.37
C LEU A 380 6.23 7.08 -7.21
N THR A 381 7.34 6.88 -6.52
CA THR A 381 7.84 7.76 -5.45
C THR A 381 9.24 8.28 -5.78
N VAL A 382 9.44 9.57 -5.63
CA VAL A 382 10.75 10.23 -5.69
C VAL A 382 11.20 10.53 -4.28
N ARG A 383 12.42 10.13 -3.94
CA ARG A 383 13.07 10.53 -2.70
C ARG A 383 13.72 11.90 -2.91
N TYR A 384 13.21 12.87 -2.16
CA TYR A 384 13.72 14.25 -2.17
C TYR A 384 14.79 14.44 -1.09
N HIS A 385 15.82 15.22 -1.40
CA HIS A 385 16.77 15.78 -0.45
C HIS A 385 17.23 17.19 -0.91
N LYS A 386 17.80 17.95 -0.01
CA LYS A 386 18.14 19.38 -0.28
C LYS A 386 19.04 19.62 -1.49
N ASN A 387 19.90 18.65 -1.84
CA ASN A 387 20.85 18.71 -2.94
C ASN A 387 20.39 17.92 -4.18
N LEU A 388 19.10 17.58 -4.28
CA LEU A 388 18.53 16.87 -5.44
C LEU A 388 18.80 17.67 -6.71
N ASP A 389 19.20 16.98 -7.80
CA ASP A 389 19.43 17.59 -9.11
C ASP A 389 18.24 18.48 -9.51
N PRO A 390 18.46 19.80 -9.70
CA PRO A 390 17.39 20.71 -10.06
C PRO A 390 16.66 20.32 -11.35
N LYS A 391 17.38 19.81 -12.36
CA LYS A 391 16.77 19.39 -13.63
C LYS A 391 15.85 18.19 -13.44
N PHE A 392 16.29 17.24 -12.59
CA PHE A 392 15.44 16.09 -12.26
C PHE A 392 14.20 16.52 -11.49
N PHE A 393 14.33 17.49 -10.58
CA PHE A 393 13.16 17.97 -9.84
C PHE A 393 12.19 18.77 -10.72
N ASP A 394 12.70 19.56 -11.66
CA ASP A 394 11.87 20.23 -12.69
C ASP A 394 11.07 19.20 -13.51
N GLU A 395 11.71 18.10 -13.95
CA GLU A 395 11.02 17.01 -14.66
C GLU A 395 9.96 16.34 -13.80
N CYS A 396 10.19 16.18 -12.49
CA CYS A 396 9.17 15.67 -11.57
C CYS A 396 7.93 16.56 -11.53
N ILE A 397 8.13 17.89 -11.50
CA ILE A 397 7.01 18.86 -11.55
C ILE A 397 6.27 18.80 -12.89
N GLU A 398 6.98 18.64 -14.00
CA GLU A 398 6.35 18.44 -15.31
C GLU A 398 5.50 17.16 -15.36
N VAL A 399 5.96 16.07 -14.74
CA VAL A 399 5.16 14.83 -14.63
C VAL A 399 3.95 15.03 -13.73
N MET A 400 4.08 15.69 -12.58
CA MET A 400 2.93 16.02 -11.71
C MET A 400 1.84 16.78 -12.46
N ARG A 401 2.23 17.73 -13.33
CA ARG A 401 1.33 18.54 -14.15
C ARG A 401 0.46 17.69 -15.10
N LEU A 402 0.87 16.47 -15.45
CA LEU A 402 0.06 15.57 -16.27
C LEU A 402 -1.23 15.09 -15.57
N GLY A 403 -1.36 15.28 -14.25
CA GLY A 403 -2.60 15.13 -13.52
C GLY A 403 -2.99 13.70 -13.12
N PHE A 404 -2.09 12.72 -13.21
CA PHE A 404 -2.37 11.34 -12.79
C PHE A 404 -1.85 10.98 -11.39
N GLY A 405 -1.47 11.99 -10.59
CA GLY A 405 -1.13 11.84 -9.18
C GLY A 405 0.26 11.30 -8.86
N MET A 406 1.20 11.34 -9.81
CA MET A 406 2.58 10.85 -9.65
C MET A 406 3.59 11.90 -10.14
N PRO A 407 4.83 11.83 -9.63
CA PRO A 407 5.30 11.08 -8.48
C PRO A 407 4.82 11.64 -7.14
N ALA A 408 4.79 10.80 -6.10
CA ALA A 408 4.77 11.24 -4.71
C ALA A 408 6.19 11.60 -4.26
N LEU A 409 6.34 12.47 -3.27
CA LEU A 409 7.64 12.91 -2.76
C LEU A 409 7.82 12.51 -1.30
N ASN A 410 8.93 11.83 -0.99
CA ASN A 410 9.38 11.49 0.36
C ASN A 410 10.64 12.26 0.73
N ASN A 411 10.71 12.79 1.95
CA ASN A 411 11.80 13.64 2.42
C ASN A 411 12.90 12.83 3.13
N ASP A 412 14.04 12.65 2.49
CA ASP A 412 15.21 11.97 3.06
C ASP A 412 15.73 12.64 4.35
N GLU A 413 15.59 13.97 4.46
CA GLU A 413 16.10 14.73 5.62
C GLU A 413 15.38 14.39 6.93
N ILE A 414 14.21 13.77 6.87
CA ILE A 414 13.43 13.33 8.04
C ILE A 414 13.43 11.80 8.17
N ILE A 415 13.26 11.09 7.06
CA ILE A 415 13.08 9.63 7.08
C ILE A 415 14.37 8.93 7.47
N ILE A 416 15.53 9.34 6.91
CA ILE A 416 16.81 8.72 7.20
C ILE A 416 17.18 8.87 8.71
N PRO A 417 17.18 10.08 9.30
CA PRO A 417 17.44 10.23 10.73
C PRO A 417 16.44 9.46 11.61
N SER A 418 15.17 9.41 11.22
CA SER A 418 14.15 8.66 11.95
C SER A 418 14.49 7.17 12.01
N PHE A 419 14.91 6.56 10.91
CA PHE A 419 15.33 5.16 10.87
C PHE A 419 16.57 4.90 11.72
N ILE A 420 17.59 5.78 11.65
CA ILE A 420 18.80 5.68 12.49
C ILE A 420 18.43 5.74 13.97
N ASN A 421 17.54 6.63 14.36
CA ASN A 421 17.04 6.74 15.73
C ASN A 421 16.33 5.46 16.24
N TRP A 422 15.73 4.68 15.34
CA TRP A 422 15.15 3.37 15.67
C TRP A 422 16.17 2.21 15.65
N GLY A 423 17.44 2.47 15.34
CA GLY A 423 18.51 1.46 15.34
C GLY A 423 18.75 0.78 14.00
N VAL A 424 18.20 1.32 12.90
CA VAL A 424 18.59 0.93 11.55
C VAL A 424 19.99 1.47 11.29
N SER A 425 20.88 0.66 10.70
CA SER A 425 22.23 1.12 10.35
C SER A 425 22.20 2.32 9.40
N GLU A 426 23.20 3.21 9.46
CA GLU A 426 23.25 4.37 8.58
C GLU A 426 23.22 3.95 7.11
N GLU A 427 23.99 2.93 6.71
CA GLU A 427 23.99 2.41 5.34
C GLU A 427 22.59 1.98 4.88
N ASP A 428 21.89 1.23 5.72
CA ASP A 428 20.55 0.72 5.41
C ASP A 428 19.50 1.82 5.43
N ALA A 429 19.60 2.78 6.34
CA ALA A 429 18.73 3.94 6.39
C ALA A 429 18.81 4.77 5.09
N TYR A 430 20.01 4.97 4.52
CA TYR A 430 20.18 5.60 3.20
C TYR A 430 19.62 4.75 2.05
N ASN A 431 19.44 3.46 2.24
CA ASN A 431 18.88 2.55 1.24
C ASN A 431 17.37 2.31 1.38
N TYR A 432 16.64 3.08 2.19
CA TYR A 432 15.19 2.92 2.30
C TYR A 432 14.48 3.16 0.96
N SER A 433 13.32 2.56 0.81
CA SER A 433 12.36 2.86 -0.26
C SER A 433 10.96 3.03 0.30
N ALA A 434 10.10 3.68 -0.47
CA ALA A 434 8.67 3.63 -0.23
C ALA A 434 8.13 2.22 -0.51
N ILE A 435 7.21 1.76 0.31
CA ILE A 435 6.55 0.47 0.19
C ILE A 435 5.04 0.70 0.17
N GLY A 436 4.42 0.32 -0.91
CA GLY A 436 2.98 0.54 -1.04
C GLY A 436 2.63 2.00 -1.28
N CYS A 437 2.14 2.68 -0.25
CA CYS A 437 1.67 4.06 -0.32
C CYS A 437 2.76 5.07 0.07
N VAL A 438 2.90 5.28 1.39
CA VAL A 438 3.85 6.24 2.00
C VAL A 438 4.72 5.57 3.07
N GLU A 439 4.45 4.32 3.35
CA GLU A 439 5.23 3.50 4.26
C GLU A 439 6.64 3.35 3.72
N THR A 440 7.60 3.22 4.62
CA THR A 440 9.02 3.10 4.26
C THR A 440 9.66 1.90 4.94
N ALA A 441 10.56 1.24 4.21
CA ALA A 441 11.32 0.10 4.71
C ALA A 441 12.66 -0.03 3.96
N VAL A 442 13.57 -0.85 4.47
CA VAL A 442 14.82 -1.19 3.78
C VAL A 442 14.59 -2.39 2.87
N PRO A 443 14.67 -2.25 1.53
CA PRO A 443 14.45 -3.34 0.60
C PRO A 443 15.35 -4.55 0.88
N GLY A 444 14.76 -5.73 0.87
CA GLY A 444 15.46 -6.99 1.09
C GLY A 444 15.88 -7.28 2.54
N LYS A 445 15.65 -6.36 3.49
CA LYS A 445 16.10 -6.53 4.88
C LYS A 445 14.99 -6.36 5.92
N TRP A 446 13.80 -5.90 5.52
CA TRP A 446 12.68 -5.64 6.43
C TRP A 446 11.76 -6.86 6.57
N GLY A 447 11.16 -6.98 7.76
CA GLY A 447 10.19 -8.05 8.07
C GLY A 447 8.92 -7.97 7.24
N TYR A 448 8.07 -8.98 7.39
CA TYR A 448 6.89 -9.22 6.53
C TYR A 448 5.95 -8.05 6.61
N ARG A 449 5.89 -7.03 6.80
CA ARG A 449 5.08 -5.82 6.73
C ARG A 449 5.63 -4.70 7.60
N CYS A 450 5.84 -3.59 6.96
CA CYS A 450 6.27 -2.39 7.66
C CYS A 450 5.09 -1.61 8.28
N THR A 451 3.85 -1.97 7.98
CA THR A 451 2.65 -1.29 8.49
C THR A 451 1.64 -2.25 9.12
N GLY A 452 0.92 -1.78 10.13
CA GLY A 452 -0.27 -2.43 10.67
C GLY A 452 -1.49 -2.17 9.79
N MET A 453 -2.51 -3.04 9.91
CA MET A 453 -3.77 -2.88 9.19
C MET A 453 -4.95 -2.54 10.13
N SER A 454 -4.67 -2.34 11.40
CA SER A 454 -5.67 -1.83 12.34
C SER A 454 -5.63 -0.31 12.36
N TYR A 455 -6.75 0.29 12.02
CA TYR A 455 -6.93 1.74 12.07
C TYR A 455 -7.65 2.11 13.36
N ILE A 456 -7.09 3.03 14.14
CA ILE A 456 -7.84 3.67 15.23
C ILE A 456 -8.49 4.93 14.66
N ASN A 457 -9.81 4.93 14.64
CA ASN A 457 -10.63 6.05 14.21
C ASN A 457 -10.77 7.04 15.38
N PHE A 458 -10.03 8.15 15.32
CA PHE A 458 -9.97 9.12 16.40
C PHE A 458 -11.31 9.83 16.63
N PRO A 459 -12.03 10.36 15.62
CA PRO A 459 -13.33 10.96 15.83
C PRO A 459 -14.37 10.00 16.41
N ARG A 460 -14.42 8.74 15.95
CA ARG A 460 -15.34 7.73 16.49
C ARG A 460 -15.03 7.42 17.95
N LEU A 461 -13.73 7.32 18.30
CA LEU A 461 -13.31 7.10 19.68
C LEU A 461 -13.62 8.33 20.55
N LEU A 462 -13.49 9.57 20.05
CA LEU A 462 -13.91 10.76 20.77
C LEU A 462 -15.40 10.70 21.13
N LEU A 463 -16.26 10.32 20.18
CA LEU A 463 -17.68 10.10 20.45
C LEU A 463 -17.93 9.02 21.52
N CYS A 464 -17.14 7.93 21.50
CA CYS A 464 -17.21 6.92 22.56
C CYS A 464 -16.82 7.50 23.92
N VAL A 465 -15.78 8.34 23.98
CA VAL A 465 -15.37 9.02 25.22
C VAL A 465 -16.50 9.94 25.73
N MET A 466 -17.11 10.74 24.86
CA MET A 466 -18.23 11.60 25.19
C MET A 466 -19.47 10.82 25.63
N ASN A 467 -19.65 9.58 25.16
CA ASN A 467 -20.74 8.67 25.46
C ASN A 467 -20.36 7.60 26.52
N ASN A 468 -19.53 7.96 27.48
CA ASN A 468 -19.12 7.07 28.58
C ASN A 468 -18.62 5.69 28.11
N GLY A 469 -17.85 5.65 27.03
CA GLY A 469 -17.19 4.46 26.48
C GLY A 469 -18.03 3.60 25.55
N VAL A 470 -19.24 4.06 25.18
CA VAL A 470 -20.16 3.32 24.28
C VAL A 470 -20.16 3.97 22.89
N ASP A 471 -19.92 3.16 21.88
CA ASP A 471 -19.97 3.59 20.47
C ASP A 471 -21.41 3.93 20.03
N LEU A 472 -21.61 5.11 19.48
CA LEU A 472 -22.93 5.59 19.04
C LEU A 472 -23.51 4.77 17.87
N THR A 473 -22.66 4.29 16.98
CA THR A 473 -23.10 3.59 15.76
C THR A 473 -23.53 2.16 16.05
N SER A 474 -22.77 1.42 16.87
CA SER A 474 -23.07 0.02 17.18
C SER A 474 -23.81 -0.21 18.50
N GLY A 475 -23.86 0.80 19.38
CA GLY A 475 -24.37 0.66 20.75
C GLY A 475 -23.52 -0.24 21.66
N LYS A 476 -22.32 -0.65 21.20
CA LYS A 476 -21.42 -1.53 21.95
C LYS A 476 -20.43 -0.71 22.76
N ARG A 477 -20.00 -1.23 23.89
CA ARG A 477 -18.91 -0.63 24.68
C ARG A 477 -17.56 -0.96 24.07
N PHE A 478 -16.78 0.07 23.75
CA PHE A 478 -15.42 -0.10 23.18
C PHE A 478 -14.33 0.09 24.23
N VAL A 479 -14.53 1.04 25.13
CA VAL A 479 -13.55 1.37 26.18
C VAL A 479 -14.26 1.57 27.53
N LYS A 480 -13.47 1.58 28.59
CA LYS A 480 -14.00 1.90 29.92
C LYS A 480 -14.56 3.33 29.91
N GLY A 481 -15.73 3.51 30.48
CA GLY A 481 -16.33 4.83 30.65
C GLY A 481 -15.63 5.64 31.76
N TYR A 482 -15.49 6.94 31.52
CA TYR A 482 -14.91 7.91 32.45
C TYR A 482 -15.87 9.07 32.76
N GLY A 483 -17.18 8.84 32.64
CA GLY A 483 -18.24 9.81 32.68
C GLY A 483 -18.79 10.15 31.30
N SER A 484 -20.01 10.74 31.27
CA SER A 484 -20.58 11.28 30.02
C SER A 484 -20.04 12.69 29.75
N PHE A 485 -20.14 13.18 28.53
CA PHE A 485 -19.72 14.54 28.19
C PHE A 485 -20.46 15.61 29.05
N ALA A 486 -21.72 15.34 29.39
CA ALA A 486 -22.49 16.21 30.27
C ALA A 486 -21.87 16.37 31.65
N ASP A 487 -21.19 15.37 32.17
CA ASP A 487 -20.56 15.36 33.49
C ASP A 487 -19.17 16.00 33.51
N MET A 488 -18.52 16.22 32.35
CA MET A 488 -17.16 16.77 32.26
C MET A 488 -17.17 18.30 32.40
N GLU A 489 -16.79 18.81 33.57
CA GLU A 489 -16.87 20.24 33.89
C GLU A 489 -15.77 21.09 33.20
N SER A 490 -14.66 20.49 32.81
CA SER A 490 -13.52 21.15 32.15
C SER A 490 -13.07 20.46 30.89
N PHE A 491 -12.41 21.20 29.99
CA PHE A 491 -11.77 20.65 28.80
C PHE A 491 -10.65 19.66 29.18
N ASP A 492 -9.95 19.91 30.29
CA ASP A 492 -8.89 19.02 30.77
C ASP A 492 -9.43 17.66 31.20
N GLU A 493 -10.65 17.59 31.77
CA GLU A 493 -11.31 16.30 32.06
C GLU A 493 -11.61 15.50 30.81
N LEU A 494 -12.07 16.15 29.74
CA LEU A 494 -12.26 15.52 28.43
C LEU A 494 -10.95 14.99 27.88
N MET A 495 -9.87 15.79 27.90
CA MET A 495 -8.56 15.37 27.42
C MET A 495 -7.96 14.24 28.27
N ALA A 496 -8.17 14.22 29.57
CA ALA A 496 -7.76 13.13 30.44
C ALA A 496 -8.55 11.84 30.17
N ALA A 497 -9.84 11.93 29.87
CA ALA A 497 -10.65 10.79 29.46
C ALA A 497 -10.22 10.28 28.07
N TRP A 498 -9.92 11.18 27.14
CA TRP A 498 -9.34 10.85 25.82
C TRP A 498 -8.02 10.08 25.95
N ASP A 499 -7.03 10.60 26.69
CA ASP A 499 -5.73 9.96 26.90
C ASP A 499 -5.89 8.50 27.35
N ARG A 500 -6.70 8.28 28.40
CA ARG A 500 -6.93 6.94 28.95
C ARG A 500 -7.62 6.00 27.95
N SER A 501 -8.64 6.50 27.25
CA SER A 501 -9.41 5.70 26.29
C SER A 501 -8.59 5.36 25.06
N LEU A 502 -7.77 6.29 24.56
CA LEU A 502 -6.89 6.04 23.41
C LEU A 502 -5.83 5.00 23.72
N ARG A 503 -5.21 5.05 24.93
CA ARG A 503 -4.26 4.02 25.37
C ARG A 503 -4.92 2.65 25.48
N GLU A 504 -6.13 2.57 26.02
CA GLU A 504 -6.91 1.33 26.10
C GLU A 504 -7.23 0.79 24.70
N MET A 505 -7.71 1.63 23.77
CA MET A 505 -8.02 1.25 22.41
C MET A 505 -6.78 0.78 21.63
N THR A 506 -5.64 1.45 21.86
CA THR A 506 -4.34 1.06 21.30
C THR A 506 -3.94 -0.34 21.78
N ARG A 507 -4.11 -0.64 23.08
CA ARG A 507 -3.87 -1.98 23.61
C ARG A 507 -4.73 -3.04 22.92
N TYR A 508 -6.02 -2.80 22.71
CA TYR A 508 -6.90 -3.75 22.02
C TYR A 508 -6.49 -3.97 20.55
N SER A 509 -6.10 -2.93 19.83
CA SER A 509 -5.61 -3.07 18.45
C SER A 509 -4.36 -3.96 18.39
N VAL A 510 -3.44 -3.81 19.35
CA VAL A 510 -2.23 -4.63 19.44
C VAL A 510 -2.57 -6.09 19.74
N ILE A 511 -3.53 -6.38 20.63
CA ILE A 511 -3.97 -7.74 20.92
C ILE A 511 -4.46 -8.40 19.64
N VAL A 512 -5.42 -7.78 18.95
CA VAL A 512 -5.96 -8.31 17.69
C VAL A 512 -4.85 -8.57 16.68
N GLU A 513 -3.96 -7.61 16.49
CA GLU A 513 -2.85 -7.76 15.54
C GLU A 513 -1.89 -8.90 15.89
N ASN A 514 -1.54 -9.06 17.16
CA ASN A 514 -0.63 -10.12 17.57
C ASN A 514 -1.21 -11.52 17.31
N PHE A 515 -2.49 -11.72 17.62
CA PHE A 515 -3.15 -13.01 17.36
C PHE A 515 -3.22 -13.34 15.87
N ILE A 516 -3.54 -12.35 15.04
CA ILE A 516 -3.60 -12.53 13.59
C ILE A 516 -2.21 -12.72 12.99
N ASP A 517 -1.18 -12.02 13.47
CA ASP A 517 0.20 -12.26 13.06
C ASP A 517 0.65 -13.68 13.34
N LYS A 518 0.30 -14.21 14.52
CA LYS A 518 0.61 -15.59 14.87
C LYS A 518 -0.14 -16.61 14.01
N ALA A 519 -1.40 -16.34 13.67
CA ALA A 519 -2.12 -17.17 12.72
C ALA A 519 -1.46 -17.11 11.33
N SER A 520 -1.08 -15.92 10.86
CA SER A 520 -0.41 -15.73 9.55
C SER A 520 0.95 -16.44 9.49
N GLU A 521 1.76 -16.34 10.55
CA GLU A 521 3.03 -17.06 10.69
C GLU A 521 2.83 -18.58 10.55
N ARG A 522 1.81 -19.12 11.23
CA ARG A 522 1.55 -20.55 11.29
C ARG A 522 0.90 -21.10 10.00
N ASP A 523 -0.08 -20.39 9.45
CA ASP A 523 -0.99 -20.95 8.44
C ASP A 523 -0.64 -20.56 7.00
N VAL A 524 0.01 -19.41 6.78
CA VAL A 524 0.36 -18.90 5.46
C VAL A 524 1.79 -18.36 5.39
N PRO A 525 2.83 -19.16 5.73
CA PRO A 525 4.22 -18.74 5.53
C PRO A 525 4.51 -18.57 4.03
N ASP A 526 5.30 -17.52 3.67
CA ASP A 526 5.71 -17.24 2.29
C ASP A 526 7.17 -17.64 2.10
N ILE A 527 7.42 -18.70 1.34
CA ILE A 527 8.73 -19.36 1.29
C ILE A 527 9.67 -18.66 0.32
N LEU A 528 9.18 -18.31 -0.88
CA LEU A 528 9.99 -17.57 -1.86
C LEU A 528 10.32 -16.18 -1.32
N CYS A 529 9.34 -15.47 -0.80
CA CYS A 529 9.56 -14.16 -0.18
C CYS A 529 10.60 -14.23 0.94
N SER A 530 10.54 -15.26 1.80
CA SER A 530 11.53 -15.50 2.85
C SER A 530 12.93 -15.77 2.29
N ALA A 531 13.05 -16.62 1.28
CA ALA A 531 14.34 -16.93 0.65
C ALA A 531 15.02 -15.67 0.09
N LEU A 532 14.23 -14.73 -0.46
CA LEU A 532 14.68 -13.51 -1.12
C LEU A 532 14.87 -12.32 -0.15
N THR A 533 14.64 -12.52 1.15
CA THR A 533 14.89 -11.55 2.21
C THR A 533 16.12 -11.94 3.02
N ASP A 534 17.00 -10.97 3.24
CA ASP A 534 18.28 -11.19 3.94
C ASP A 534 18.06 -11.73 5.35
N ASP A 535 19.00 -12.55 5.79
CA ASP A 535 19.05 -13.28 7.05
C ASP A 535 18.08 -14.45 7.18
N CYS A 536 16.99 -14.53 6.44
CA CYS A 536 16.03 -15.64 6.56
C CYS A 536 16.71 -17.02 6.33
N ILE A 537 17.51 -17.16 5.26
CA ILE A 537 18.26 -18.39 5.01
C ILE A 537 19.33 -18.60 6.09
N ALA A 538 20.09 -17.57 6.47
CA ALA A 538 21.13 -17.68 7.49
C ALA A 538 20.58 -18.12 8.87
N ARG A 539 19.38 -17.65 9.22
CA ARG A 539 18.70 -18.00 10.48
C ARG A 539 17.89 -19.30 10.40
N GLY A 540 17.59 -19.77 9.19
CA GLY A 540 16.72 -20.93 8.97
C GLY A 540 15.26 -20.68 9.38
N ARG A 541 14.74 -19.48 9.15
CA ARG A 541 13.39 -19.03 9.55
C ARG A 541 12.71 -18.26 8.45
N THR A 542 11.40 -18.43 8.36
CA THR A 542 10.60 -17.60 7.45
C THR A 542 10.60 -16.13 7.89
N ILE A 543 10.30 -15.24 6.96
CA ILE A 543 10.18 -13.80 7.23
C ILE A 543 9.13 -13.50 8.31
N LYS A 544 8.02 -14.27 8.36
CA LYS A 544 6.96 -14.13 9.35
C LYS A 544 7.35 -14.66 10.73
N GLU A 545 8.34 -15.53 10.81
CA GLU A 545 8.94 -16.03 12.06
C GLU A 545 10.05 -15.15 12.61
N GLY A 546 10.38 -14.06 11.93
CA GLY A 546 11.48 -13.16 12.32
C GLY A 546 12.81 -13.53 11.69
N GLY A 547 12.80 -14.05 10.45
CA GLY A 547 14.02 -14.34 9.70
C GLY A 547 14.75 -13.10 9.17
N ALA A 548 14.08 -11.96 9.00
CA ALA A 548 14.64 -10.74 8.42
C ALA A 548 15.64 -10.01 9.34
N VAL A 549 16.40 -9.06 8.79
CA VAL A 549 17.35 -8.22 9.55
C VAL A 549 16.62 -7.25 10.48
N TYR A 550 15.61 -6.54 9.95
CA TYR A 550 14.80 -5.56 10.68
C TYR A 550 13.36 -6.00 10.75
N ASP A 551 12.67 -5.65 11.83
CA ASP A 551 11.21 -5.84 11.94
C ASP A 551 10.59 -4.75 12.80
N PHE A 552 9.97 -3.78 12.14
CA PHE A 552 9.20 -2.71 12.76
C PHE A 552 7.84 -2.64 12.09
N ILE A 553 6.79 -2.42 12.87
CA ILE A 553 5.41 -2.34 12.36
C ILE A 553 4.81 -1.01 12.80
N SER A 554 4.24 -0.24 11.88
CA SER A 554 3.47 0.95 12.24
C SER A 554 2.05 0.59 12.65
N GLY A 555 1.57 1.17 13.74
CA GLY A 555 0.14 1.29 14.00
C GLY A 555 -0.43 2.50 13.26
N LEU A 556 -1.70 2.46 12.88
CA LEU A 556 -2.32 3.49 12.04
C LEU A 556 -3.48 4.20 12.76
N GLN A 557 -3.68 5.47 12.44
CA GLN A 557 -4.83 6.26 12.83
C GLN A 557 -5.54 6.87 11.62
N VAL A 558 -6.80 7.28 11.80
CA VAL A 558 -7.63 7.99 10.81
C VAL A 558 -8.35 9.15 11.48
N GLY A 559 -8.46 10.28 10.77
CA GLY A 559 -9.26 11.43 11.13
C GLY A 559 -8.62 12.41 12.10
N ILE A 560 -7.27 12.56 12.07
CA ILE A 560 -6.57 13.51 12.96
C ILE A 560 -7.03 14.95 12.77
N ALA A 561 -7.32 15.39 11.54
CA ALA A 561 -7.82 16.73 11.27
C ALA A 561 -9.22 16.93 11.85
N ASN A 562 -10.14 15.99 11.65
CA ASN A 562 -11.48 16.03 12.26
C ASN A 562 -11.40 16.03 13.80
N MET A 563 -10.42 15.30 14.35
CA MET A 563 -10.17 15.28 15.81
C MET A 563 -9.72 16.65 16.30
N ALA A 564 -8.73 17.27 15.64
CA ALA A 564 -8.22 18.59 16.00
C ALA A 564 -9.34 19.65 15.91
N ASP A 565 -10.12 19.64 14.83
CA ASP A 565 -11.24 20.54 14.61
C ASP A 565 -12.35 20.35 15.64
N SER A 566 -12.66 19.09 15.99
CA SER A 566 -13.64 18.76 17.03
C SER A 566 -13.22 19.28 18.41
N LEU A 567 -11.96 19.05 18.79
CA LEU A 567 -11.42 19.53 20.06
C LEU A 567 -11.37 21.07 20.11
N SER A 568 -11.01 21.71 18.99
CA SER A 568 -11.00 23.17 18.87
C SER A 568 -12.40 23.76 19.07
N ALA A 569 -13.40 23.19 18.43
CA ALA A 569 -14.79 23.61 18.54
C ALA A 569 -15.34 23.42 19.98
N ILE A 570 -15.11 22.23 20.57
CA ILE A 570 -15.50 21.96 21.96
C ILE A 570 -14.82 22.95 22.91
N LYS A 571 -13.49 23.08 22.81
CA LYS A 571 -12.73 23.97 23.69
C LYS A 571 -13.25 25.39 23.63
N LYS A 572 -13.34 25.96 22.42
CA LYS A 572 -13.70 27.36 22.23
C LYS A 572 -15.17 27.61 22.56
N LEU A 573 -16.10 26.88 21.95
CA LEU A 573 -17.52 27.23 22.01
C LEU A 573 -18.22 26.75 23.28
N VAL A 574 -17.76 25.62 23.85
CA VAL A 574 -18.39 25.05 25.06
C VAL A 574 -17.69 25.51 26.32
N TYR A 575 -16.37 25.42 26.41
CA TYR A 575 -15.67 25.70 27.67
C TYR A 575 -15.20 27.14 27.80
N ASP A 576 -14.57 27.72 26.79
CA ASP A 576 -13.94 29.05 26.87
C ASP A 576 -15.02 30.17 26.72
N GLU A 577 -15.78 30.17 25.63
CA GLU A 577 -16.77 31.21 25.31
C GLU A 577 -18.19 30.91 25.85
N LYS A 578 -18.48 29.66 26.17
CA LYS A 578 -19.77 29.17 26.68
C LYS A 578 -20.96 29.61 25.82
N LYS A 579 -20.75 29.62 24.47
CA LYS A 579 -21.81 29.96 23.49
C LYS A 579 -22.85 28.84 23.36
N ILE A 580 -22.43 27.60 23.53
CA ILE A 580 -23.28 26.41 23.54
C ILE A 580 -22.96 25.56 24.78
N THR A 581 -23.99 24.92 25.34
CA THR A 581 -23.80 24.03 26.50
C THR A 581 -23.34 22.65 25.99
N ARG A 582 -22.74 21.84 26.88
CA ARG A 582 -22.39 20.45 26.64
C ARG A 582 -23.60 19.64 26.16
N GLU A 583 -24.76 19.86 26.79
CA GLU A 583 -26.01 19.19 26.45
C GLU A 583 -26.50 19.58 25.05
N GLN A 584 -26.46 20.87 24.71
CA GLN A 584 -26.85 21.38 23.38
C GLN A 584 -25.98 20.76 22.30
N LEU A 585 -24.64 20.75 22.47
CA LEU A 585 -23.73 20.12 21.53
C LEU A 585 -24.02 18.63 21.39
N TRP A 586 -24.19 17.91 22.50
CA TRP A 586 -24.46 16.48 22.49
C TRP A 586 -25.77 16.16 21.77
N ASN A 587 -26.85 16.91 22.04
CA ASN A 587 -28.12 16.73 21.35
C ASN A 587 -28.03 17.04 19.86
N ALA A 588 -27.26 18.05 19.47
CA ALA A 588 -27.03 18.37 18.06
C ALA A 588 -26.31 17.23 17.32
N ILE A 589 -25.33 16.59 17.95
CA ILE A 589 -24.63 15.40 17.40
C ILE A 589 -25.60 14.22 17.26
N LEU A 590 -26.43 13.95 18.27
CA LEU A 590 -27.39 12.85 18.25
C LEU A 590 -28.49 13.04 17.20
N ASP A 591 -28.86 14.30 16.92
CA ASP A 591 -29.83 14.72 15.90
C ASP A 591 -29.21 14.80 14.48
N ASP A 592 -27.92 14.57 14.34
CA ASP A 592 -27.16 14.79 13.09
C ASP A 592 -27.41 16.18 12.49
N PHE A 593 -27.54 17.20 13.34
CA PHE A 593 -27.77 18.60 12.97
C PHE A 593 -29.02 18.81 12.09
N GLN A 594 -30.07 17.99 12.23
CA GLN A 594 -31.24 18.07 11.33
C GLN A 594 -32.20 19.20 11.70
N SER A 595 -32.40 19.45 12.97
CA SER A 595 -33.33 20.50 13.42
C SER A 595 -32.76 21.93 13.18
N PRO A 596 -33.60 22.95 12.95
CA PRO A 596 -33.10 24.32 12.70
C PRO A 596 -32.20 24.89 13.82
N GLU A 597 -32.46 24.51 15.07
CA GLU A 597 -31.63 24.91 16.20
C GLU A 597 -30.25 24.24 16.13
N ASN A 598 -30.21 22.96 15.78
CA ASN A 598 -28.96 22.20 15.68
C ASN A 598 -28.17 22.54 14.41
N GLN A 599 -28.83 23.01 13.34
CA GLN A 599 -28.15 23.57 12.16
C GLN A 599 -27.39 24.85 12.49
N GLU A 600 -27.92 25.71 13.38
CA GLU A 600 -27.20 26.90 13.84
C GLU A 600 -25.98 26.50 14.69
N ILE A 601 -26.11 25.46 15.53
CA ILE A 601 -24.96 24.90 16.26
C ILE A 601 -23.90 24.39 15.26
N GLN A 602 -24.32 23.62 14.24
CA GLN A 602 -23.42 23.15 13.19
C GLN A 602 -22.67 24.30 12.50
N ARG A 603 -23.40 25.37 12.13
CA ARG A 603 -22.77 26.55 11.54
C ARG A 603 -21.71 27.15 12.46
N MET A 604 -21.99 27.28 13.75
CA MET A 604 -21.01 27.78 14.74
C MET A 604 -19.79 26.85 14.85
N LEU A 605 -19.98 25.52 14.84
CA LEU A 605 -18.90 24.55 14.86
C LEU A 605 -17.98 24.68 13.64
N ILE A 606 -18.55 24.93 12.45
CA ILE A 606 -17.82 25.07 11.20
C ILE A 606 -17.11 26.42 11.07
N GLU A 607 -17.84 27.52 11.38
CA GLU A 607 -17.40 28.89 11.02
C GLU A 607 -16.68 29.61 12.17
N ASP A 608 -17.10 29.40 13.43
CA ASP A 608 -16.63 30.18 14.56
C ASP A 608 -15.39 29.52 15.25
N ALA A 609 -15.14 28.22 15.04
CA ALA A 609 -13.97 27.54 15.63
C ALA A 609 -12.77 27.56 14.68
N PRO A 610 -11.52 27.70 15.20
CA PRO A 610 -10.32 27.49 14.39
C PRO A 610 -10.29 26.10 13.75
N LYS A 611 -9.77 26.03 12.51
CA LYS A 611 -9.69 24.81 11.74
C LYS A 611 -8.24 24.45 11.39
N TYR A 612 -7.90 23.18 11.53
CA TYR A 612 -6.61 22.61 11.14
C TYR A 612 -6.31 22.84 9.65
N GLY A 613 -5.05 23.12 9.34
CA GLY A 613 -4.63 23.44 7.98
C GLY A 613 -4.55 24.93 7.66
N ASN A 614 -4.76 25.81 8.65
CA ASN A 614 -4.74 27.28 8.50
C ASN A 614 -3.60 27.98 9.25
N ASP A 615 -2.59 27.25 9.71
CA ASP A 615 -1.45 27.77 10.51
C ASP A 615 -1.90 28.47 11.80
N ASP A 616 -2.85 27.85 12.50
CA ASP A 616 -3.41 28.35 13.76
C ASP A 616 -3.06 27.41 14.93
N ASP A 617 -2.15 27.84 15.80
CA ASP A 617 -1.69 27.04 16.95
C ASP A 617 -2.80 26.63 17.91
N ARG A 618 -3.92 27.38 17.95
CA ARG A 618 -5.07 27.05 18.81
C ARG A 618 -5.74 25.73 18.43
N VAL A 619 -5.62 25.31 17.19
CA VAL A 619 -6.16 24.02 16.71
C VAL A 619 -5.05 23.03 16.37
N ASP A 620 -3.97 23.48 15.75
CA ASP A 620 -2.87 22.59 15.32
C ASP A 620 -2.24 21.87 16.53
N GLN A 621 -2.04 22.59 17.66
CA GLN A 621 -1.52 22.01 18.89
C GLN A 621 -2.48 20.97 19.49
N LEU A 622 -3.79 21.16 19.37
CA LEU A 622 -4.77 20.15 19.84
C LEU A 622 -4.67 18.86 19.03
N GLY A 623 -4.35 18.94 17.73
CA GLY A 623 -4.04 17.75 16.93
C GLY A 623 -2.80 17.01 17.41
N VAL A 624 -1.73 17.74 17.75
CA VAL A 624 -0.50 17.17 18.32
C VAL A 624 -0.80 16.52 19.67
N ASP A 625 -1.51 17.21 20.57
CA ASP A 625 -1.85 16.72 21.91
C ASP A 625 -2.77 15.49 21.86
N ALA A 626 -3.71 15.46 20.91
CA ALA A 626 -4.58 14.31 20.71
C ALA A 626 -3.85 13.07 20.17
N TYR A 627 -2.78 13.27 19.40
CA TYR A 627 -2.01 12.16 18.83
C TYR A 627 -0.93 11.63 19.76
N ALA A 628 -0.40 12.46 20.66
CA ALA A 628 0.70 12.11 21.55
C ALA A 628 0.47 10.82 22.37
N PRO A 629 -0.71 10.59 23.01
CA PRO A 629 -0.97 9.36 23.77
C PRO A 629 -0.86 8.09 22.91
N TYR A 630 -1.25 8.17 21.62
CA TYR A 630 -1.10 7.04 20.71
C TYR A 630 0.36 6.74 20.38
N ILE A 631 1.15 7.77 20.05
CA ILE A 631 2.57 7.65 19.78
C ILE A 631 3.29 7.03 20.97
N ASP A 632 2.98 7.50 22.16
CA ASP A 632 3.61 7.03 23.40
C ASP A 632 3.17 5.61 23.78
N GLU A 633 1.93 5.26 23.54
CA GLU A 633 1.39 3.96 23.94
C GLU A 633 1.84 2.84 23.00
N ILE A 634 1.72 3.05 21.66
CA ILE A 634 1.98 1.99 20.66
C ILE A 634 3.42 1.47 20.75
N ARG A 635 4.37 2.33 21.05
CA ARG A 635 5.81 2.00 21.17
C ARG A 635 6.16 1.12 22.38
N LYS A 636 5.26 0.97 23.34
CA LYS A 636 5.46 0.10 24.51
C LYS A 636 5.25 -1.37 24.18
N TYR A 637 4.58 -1.67 23.06
CA TYR A 637 4.17 -3.02 22.71
C TYR A 637 5.14 -3.64 21.69
N PRO A 638 5.76 -4.78 22.04
CA PRO A 638 6.51 -5.56 21.06
C PRO A 638 5.57 -6.14 20.01
N ASN A 639 6.12 -6.43 18.82
CA ASN A 639 5.45 -7.26 17.83
C ASN A 639 5.76 -8.76 18.06
N THR A 640 5.16 -9.63 17.29
CA THR A 640 5.30 -11.09 17.46
C THR A 640 6.70 -11.63 17.16
N ARG A 641 7.61 -10.84 16.55
CA ARG A 641 9.01 -11.22 16.26
C ARG A 641 10.02 -10.65 17.24
N HIS A 642 9.57 -9.95 18.28
CA HIS A 642 10.45 -9.42 19.33
C HIS A 642 11.31 -10.53 19.96
N LEU A 643 12.60 -10.28 20.13
CA LEU A 643 13.62 -11.21 20.66
C LEU A 643 13.78 -12.52 19.86
N ARG A 644 13.27 -12.59 18.62
CA ARG A 644 13.37 -13.79 17.76
C ARG A 644 14.47 -13.69 16.70
N GLY A 645 15.20 -12.56 16.66
CA GLY A 645 16.33 -12.35 15.76
C GLY A 645 16.42 -10.98 15.13
N PRO A 646 15.34 -10.37 14.59
CA PRO A 646 15.41 -9.04 13.99
C PRO A 646 15.81 -7.93 14.97
N ILE A 647 16.47 -6.91 14.43
CA ILE A 647 16.62 -5.62 15.10
C ILE A 647 15.23 -4.96 15.09
N GLY A 648 14.82 -4.41 16.23
CA GLY A 648 13.51 -3.80 16.43
C GLY A 648 12.55 -4.76 17.14
N GLY A 649 11.63 -5.37 16.43
CA GLY A 649 10.58 -6.20 17.04
C GLY A 649 9.57 -5.38 17.85
N ILE A 650 9.38 -4.10 17.49
CA ILE A 650 8.55 -3.12 18.18
C ILE A 650 7.60 -2.42 17.22
N ARG A 651 6.78 -1.52 17.74
CA ARG A 651 5.79 -0.75 16.99
C ARG A 651 6.07 0.74 17.07
N TYR A 652 5.72 1.48 16.03
CA TYR A 652 5.70 2.94 16.02
C TYR A 652 4.41 3.46 15.36
N ALA A 653 4.17 4.76 15.42
CA ALA A 653 2.98 5.37 14.84
C ALA A 653 3.13 5.62 13.33
N GLY A 654 1.99 5.62 12.63
CA GLY A 654 1.83 5.99 11.23
C GLY A 654 0.49 6.68 10.98
N THR A 655 0.40 7.41 9.90
CA THR A 655 -0.84 8.04 9.43
C THR A 655 -0.96 7.92 7.92
N SER A 656 -1.25 6.70 7.47
CA SER A 656 -1.61 6.37 6.11
C SER A 656 -3.05 5.88 6.10
N SER A 657 -3.90 6.43 5.26
CA SER A 657 -5.34 6.10 5.33
C SER A 657 -5.83 5.28 4.16
N ILE A 658 -5.07 5.17 3.05
CA ILE A 658 -5.64 4.66 1.80
C ILE A 658 -7.00 5.35 1.52
N SER A 659 -8.07 4.66 1.12
CA SER A 659 -9.44 5.23 1.18
C SER A 659 -10.20 4.84 2.46
N ALA A 660 -9.48 4.44 3.53
CA ALA A 660 -10.10 4.04 4.79
C ALA A 660 -10.86 5.20 5.48
N ASN A 661 -10.50 6.46 5.20
CA ASN A 661 -11.26 7.64 5.65
C ASN A 661 -12.72 7.56 5.20
N VAL A 662 -13.02 7.07 4.00
CA VAL A 662 -14.39 6.86 3.51
C VAL A 662 -15.08 5.74 4.30
N GLY A 663 -14.49 4.55 4.34
CA GLY A 663 -15.06 3.39 5.05
C GLY A 663 -15.21 3.63 6.56
N GLN A 664 -14.23 4.26 7.20
CA GLN A 664 -14.29 4.61 8.62
C GLN A 664 -15.30 5.73 8.90
N GLY A 665 -15.44 6.69 7.99
CA GLY A 665 -16.49 7.72 8.06
C GLY A 665 -17.88 7.13 8.04
N MET A 666 -18.13 6.13 7.17
CA MET A 666 -19.42 5.40 7.11
C MET A 666 -19.78 4.69 8.42
N GLY A 667 -18.82 4.42 9.29
CA GLY A 667 -19.02 3.85 10.62
C GLY A 667 -19.05 4.89 11.75
N THR A 668 -19.04 6.20 11.44
CA THR A 668 -18.91 7.28 12.42
C THR A 668 -20.12 8.19 12.39
N ALA A 669 -20.76 8.40 13.54
CA ALA A 669 -21.86 9.35 13.71
C ALA A 669 -21.39 10.81 13.46
N ALA A 670 -22.29 11.79 13.56
CA ALA A 670 -21.96 13.21 13.45
C ALA A 670 -20.88 13.60 14.48
N THR A 671 -20.01 14.52 14.12
CA THR A 671 -18.84 14.89 14.94
C THR A 671 -18.80 16.36 15.32
N PRO A 672 -18.14 16.72 16.45
CA PRO A 672 -18.13 18.10 16.97
C PRO A 672 -17.46 19.14 16.06
N ASP A 673 -16.78 18.75 14.99
CA ASP A 673 -16.26 19.65 13.95
C ASP A 673 -17.34 20.14 12.97
N GLY A 674 -18.58 19.61 13.08
CA GLY A 674 -19.73 19.94 12.25
C GLY A 674 -19.98 18.96 11.09
N ARG A 675 -19.20 17.83 10.99
CA ARG A 675 -19.37 16.78 9.98
C ARG A 675 -20.64 15.96 10.26
N HIS A 676 -21.44 15.71 9.23
CA HIS A 676 -22.61 14.83 9.33
C HIS A 676 -22.23 13.35 9.56
N ALA A 677 -23.18 12.60 10.10
CA ALA A 677 -23.04 11.16 10.25
C ALA A 677 -22.79 10.48 8.89
N PHE A 678 -21.93 9.47 8.90
CA PHE A 678 -21.62 8.60 7.76
C PHE A 678 -20.88 9.25 6.58
N GLU A 679 -20.56 10.54 6.64
CA GLU A 679 -19.69 11.20 5.68
C GLU A 679 -18.21 10.76 5.82
N PRO A 680 -17.38 10.88 4.77
CA PRO A 680 -15.95 10.62 4.88
C PRO A 680 -15.25 11.46 5.96
N LEU A 681 -14.21 10.88 6.58
CA LEU A 681 -13.25 11.61 7.42
C LEU A 681 -12.15 12.22 6.54
N ALA A 682 -11.31 13.06 7.12
CA ALA A 682 -10.09 13.53 6.45
C ALA A 682 -9.07 12.38 6.27
N GLU A 683 -8.41 12.37 5.12
CA GLU A 683 -7.40 11.35 4.80
C GLU A 683 -6.01 11.72 5.33
N GLY A 684 -5.29 10.72 5.87
CA GLY A 684 -3.92 10.90 6.36
C GLY A 684 -3.79 11.98 7.42
N CYS A 685 -2.98 12.99 7.12
CA CYS A 685 -2.85 14.22 7.91
C CYS A 685 -3.32 15.47 7.14
N SER A 686 -4.05 15.29 6.05
CA SER A 686 -4.64 16.40 5.28
C SER A 686 -5.76 17.08 6.10
N PRO A 687 -6.01 18.40 5.89
CA PRO A 687 -7.14 19.07 6.49
C PRO A 687 -8.48 18.43 6.14
N ALA A 688 -9.50 18.64 6.98
CA ALA A 688 -10.86 18.26 6.66
C ALA A 688 -11.35 19.03 5.41
N HIS A 689 -12.33 18.45 4.69
CA HIS A 689 -12.83 19.02 3.44
C HIS A 689 -13.29 20.47 3.63
N ASN A 690 -12.80 21.37 2.80
CA ASN A 690 -13.09 22.80 2.82
C ASN A 690 -12.76 23.54 4.14
N ALA A 691 -11.97 22.94 5.04
CA ALA A 691 -11.56 23.57 6.30
C ALA A 691 -10.35 24.51 6.11
N ASP A 692 -9.44 24.22 5.19
CA ASP A 692 -8.23 24.97 4.88
C ASP A 692 -8.53 26.15 3.94
N LYS A 693 -8.54 27.37 4.49
CA LYS A 693 -8.91 28.62 3.80
C LYS A 693 -7.70 29.52 3.45
N HIS A 694 -6.54 29.26 4.04
CA HIS A 694 -5.38 30.15 3.95
C HIS A 694 -4.32 29.68 2.96
N GLY A 695 -4.67 28.71 2.07
CA GLY A 695 -3.83 28.22 0.99
C GLY A 695 -2.76 27.18 1.41
N PRO A 696 -2.01 26.65 0.44
CA PRO A 696 -1.16 25.46 0.65
C PRO A 696 0.01 25.71 1.61
N THR A 697 0.51 26.96 1.73
CA THR A 697 1.57 27.30 2.69
C THR A 697 1.09 27.13 4.13
N ALA A 698 -0.14 27.54 4.43
CA ALA A 698 -0.71 27.37 5.77
C ALA A 698 -0.95 25.89 6.09
N VAL A 699 -1.41 25.11 5.12
CA VAL A 699 -1.54 23.65 5.26
C VAL A 699 -0.20 23.02 5.62
N PHE A 700 0.87 23.35 4.90
CA PHE A 700 2.21 22.82 5.16
C PHE A 700 2.72 23.14 6.56
N LYS A 701 2.47 24.37 7.04
CA LYS A 701 2.84 24.77 8.39
C LYS A 701 2.06 24.01 9.47
N SER A 702 0.74 23.84 9.29
CA SER A 702 -0.09 23.06 10.22
C SER A 702 0.36 21.61 10.29
N VAL A 703 0.55 20.96 9.14
CA VAL A 703 0.99 19.55 9.05
C VAL A 703 2.38 19.36 9.66
N ALA A 704 3.30 20.30 9.44
CA ALA A 704 4.66 20.23 9.96
C ALA A 704 4.76 20.35 11.49
N LYS A 705 3.70 20.79 12.18
CA LYS A 705 3.64 20.80 13.65
C LYS A 705 3.45 19.39 14.24
N LEU A 706 2.91 18.45 13.46
CA LEU A 706 2.84 17.05 13.89
C LEU A 706 4.26 16.50 14.08
N PRO A 707 4.51 15.65 15.08
CA PRO A 707 5.85 15.11 15.36
C PRO A 707 6.24 14.05 14.31
N THR A 708 6.52 14.49 13.09
CA THR A 708 6.76 13.62 11.91
C THR A 708 7.98 12.71 12.09
N ASP A 709 8.96 13.13 12.87
CA ASP A 709 10.13 12.33 13.28
C ASP A 709 9.77 11.10 14.14
N LYS A 710 8.62 11.13 14.82
CA LYS A 710 8.09 10.03 15.66
C LYS A 710 7.02 9.20 14.94
N ILE A 711 6.52 9.68 13.80
CA ILE A 711 5.52 9.01 12.98
C ILE A 711 6.22 8.32 11.81
N THR A 712 7.15 7.42 12.12
CA THR A 712 8.04 6.76 11.14
C THR A 712 7.31 5.83 10.17
N GLY A 713 6.09 5.43 10.51
CA GLY A 713 5.25 4.57 9.65
C GLY A 713 4.65 5.24 8.42
N GLY A 714 5.00 6.50 8.17
CA GLY A 714 4.52 7.29 7.05
C GLY A 714 3.55 8.39 7.48
N VAL A 715 3.68 9.57 6.88
CA VAL A 715 2.82 10.74 7.11
C VAL A 715 2.26 11.19 5.75
N LEU A 716 1.03 10.79 5.46
CA LEU A 716 0.41 11.06 4.17
C LEU A 716 -0.20 12.46 4.15
N LEU A 717 0.23 13.29 3.19
CA LEU A 717 -0.37 14.59 2.88
C LEU A 717 -0.79 14.65 1.40
N ASN A 718 -2.07 14.87 1.15
CA ASN A 718 -2.61 15.22 -0.16
C ASN A 718 -2.73 16.73 -0.33
N GLN A 719 -2.42 17.20 -1.56
CA GLN A 719 -2.77 18.54 -2.03
C GLN A 719 -3.53 18.43 -3.34
N LYS A 720 -4.62 19.17 -3.50
CA LYS A 720 -5.37 19.26 -4.75
C LYS A 720 -5.17 20.66 -5.34
N MET A 721 -4.78 20.71 -6.61
CA MET A 721 -4.53 21.96 -7.33
C MET A 721 -5.21 21.92 -8.69
N THR A 722 -5.59 23.08 -9.21
CA THR A 722 -6.10 23.17 -10.58
C THR A 722 -4.98 23.04 -11.60
N PRO A 723 -5.23 22.49 -12.80
CA PRO A 723 -4.25 22.48 -13.89
C PRO A 723 -3.74 23.86 -14.26
N GLN A 724 -4.56 24.89 -14.11
CA GLN A 724 -4.24 26.29 -14.39
C GLN A 724 -3.12 26.82 -13.47
N MET A 725 -3.07 26.34 -12.23
CA MET A 725 -2.02 26.70 -11.27
C MET A 725 -0.61 26.30 -11.75
N LEU A 726 -0.49 25.28 -12.60
CA LEU A 726 0.81 24.80 -13.13
C LEU A 726 1.02 25.11 -14.63
N ALA A 727 0.17 25.95 -15.22
CA ALA A 727 0.24 26.26 -16.65
C ALA A 727 1.50 27.06 -17.02
N SER A 728 1.93 28.02 -16.20
CA SER A 728 3.11 28.83 -16.46
C SER A 728 4.37 28.28 -15.80
N ALA A 729 5.54 28.52 -16.41
CA ALA A 729 6.85 28.20 -15.81
C ALA A 729 7.05 28.88 -14.45
N GLU A 730 6.61 30.13 -14.31
CA GLU A 730 6.68 30.87 -13.04
C GLU A 730 5.89 30.16 -11.91
N ASN A 731 4.70 29.68 -12.21
CA ASN A 731 3.89 28.98 -11.22
C ASN A 731 4.50 27.62 -10.84
N ARG A 732 5.10 26.91 -11.78
CA ARG A 732 5.83 25.66 -11.48
C ARG A 732 7.03 25.93 -10.57
N GLN A 733 7.80 27.01 -10.79
CA GLN A 733 8.86 27.45 -9.89
C GLN A 733 8.35 27.81 -8.49
N LYS A 734 7.15 28.41 -8.39
CA LYS A 734 6.50 28.66 -7.08
C LYS A 734 6.16 27.35 -6.36
N LEU A 735 5.64 26.36 -7.08
CA LEU A 735 5.37 25.05 -6.50
C LEU A 735 6.68 24.37 -6.03
N GLU A 736 7.73 24.43 -6.85
CA GLU A 736 9.05 23.94 -6.47
C GLU A 736 9.55 24.59 -5.17
N ALA A 737 9.51 25.93 -5.10
CA ALA A 737 9.93 26.69 -3.92
C ALA A 737 9.08 26.33 -2.68
N LEU A 738 7.79 26.12 -2.88
CA LEU A 738 6.86 25.71 -1.81
C LEU A 738 7.22 24.33 -1.27
N ILE A 739 7.47 23.33 -2.13
CA ILE A 739 7.90 21.98 -1.76
C ILE A 739 9.26 22.03 -1.05
N ARG A 740 10.24 22.76 -1.60
CA ARG A 740 11.55 22.94 -0.98
C ARG A 740 11.45 23.56 0.43
N THR A 741 10.57 24.54 0.61
CA THR A 741 10.31 25.14 1.93
C THR A 741 9.70 24.13 2.89
N PHE A 742 8.70 23.36 2.44
CA PHE A 742 8.06 22.33 3.25
C PHE A 742 9.07 21.28 3.73
N PHE A 743 9.93 20.80 2.86
CA PHE A 743 10.89 19.76 3.20
C PHE A 743 12.12 20.28 3.95
N ASN A 744 12.73 21.36 3.48
CA ASN A 744 14.02 21.83 4.04
C ASN A 744 13.87 22.67 5.30
N THR A 745 12.77 23.44 5.42
CA THR A 745 12.57 24.41 6.50
C THR A 745 11.56 23.92 7.52
N LEU A 746 10.43 23.37 7.05
CA LEU A 746 9.34 22.92 7.91
C LEU A 746 9.47 21.43 8.30
N HIS A 747 10.42 20.70 7.73
CA HIS A 747 10.67 19.29 8.01
C HIS A 747 9.46 18.38 7.74
N GLY A 748 8.68 18.68 6.69
CA GLY A 748 7.59 17.81 6.22
C GLY A 748 8.12 16.44 5.81
N TYR A 749 7.29 15.41 5.96
CA TYR A 749 7.65 14.02 5.70
C TYR A 749 7.41 13.61 4.23
N HIS A 750 6.21 13.90 3.72
CA HIS A 750 5.73 13.46 2.42
C HIS A 750 4.69 14.43 1.88
N VAL A 751 4.62 14.55 0.56
CA VAL A 751 3.52 15.24 -0.13
C VAL A 751 3.24 14.60 -1.49
N GLN A 752 1.97 14.59 -1.88
CA GLN A 752 1.50 14.16 -3.19
C GLN A 752 0.41 15.10 -3.71
N TYR A 753 0.24 15.15 -5.03
CA TYR A 753 -0.62 16.13 -5.68
C TYR A 753 -1.70 15.48 -6.53
N ASN A 754 -2.90 16.04 -6.47
CA ASN A 754 -3.99 15.78 -7.38
C ASN A 754 -4.18 17.03 -8.26
N ILE A 755 -3.76 16.96 -9.52
CA ILE A 755 -3.85 18.11 -10.43
C ILE A 755 -5.05 17.91 -11.34
N VAL A 756 -6.21 18.24 -10.83
CA VAL A 756 -7.50 18.09 -11.52
C VAL A 756 -8.51 19.09 -10.95
N SER A 757 -9.32 19.68 -11.80
CA SER A 757 -10.36 20.60 -11.36
C SER A 757 -11.60 19.87 -10.85
N ARG A 758 -12.35 20.52 -9.98
CA ARG A 758 -13.63 20.02 -9.46
C ARG A 758 -14.63 19.81 -10.59
N GLU A 759 -14.67 20.71 -11.55
CA GLU A 759 -15.56 20.65 -12.71
C GLU A 759 -15.29 19.40 -13.54
N THR A 760 -14.01 19.08 -13.80
CA THR A 760 -13.62 17.85 -14.52
C THR A 760 -14.06 16.60 -13.78
N LEU A 761 -13.95 16.56 -12.45
CA LEU A 761 -14.38 15.41 -11.66
C LEU A 761 -15.91 15.24 -11.66
N ILE A 762 -16.64 16.34 -11.55
CA ILE A 762 -18.12 16.34 -11.63
C ILE A 762 -18.56 15.88 -13.05
N ASP A 763 -17.92 16.39 -14.08
CA ASP A 763 -18.23 15.99 -15.47
C ASP A 763 -17.92 14.51 -15.70
N ALA A 764 -16.79 14.02 -15.20
CA ALA A 764 -16.44 12.59 -15.27
C ALA A 764 -17.43 11.68 -14.50
N GLN A 765 -18.02 12.18 -13.44
CA GLN A 765 -19.05 11.47 -12.69
C GLN A 765 -20.39 11.41 -13.41
N LEU A 766 -20.71 12.44 -14.20
CA LEU A 766 -21.94 12.53 -15.00
C LEU A 766 -21.79 11.83 -16.37
N HIS A 767 -20.60 11.89 -16.98
CA HIS A 767 -20.28 11.38 -18.31
C HIS A 767 -19.05 10.45 -18.27
N PRO A 768 -19.12 9.30 -17.57
CA PRO A 768 -17.96 8.44 -17.32
C PRO A 768 -17.32 7.89 -18.61
N GLU A 769 -18.11 7.74 -19.70
CA GLU A 769 -17.60 7.23 -20.98
C GLU A 769 -16.64 8.20 -21.68
N ASP A 770 -16.76 9.50 -21.40
CA ASP A 770 -15.89 10.54 -21.97
C ASP A 770 -14.56 10.69 -21.19
N HIS A 771 -14.48 10.09 -19.99
CA HIS A 771 -13.35 10.23 -19.06
C HIS A 771 -12.75 8.88 -18.63
N LYS A 772 -12.72 7.88 -19.51
CA LYS A 772 -12.23 6.52 -19.19
C LYS A 772 -10.78 6.50 -18.67
N ASP A 773 -9.96 7.42 -19.17
CA ASP A 773 -8.54 7.55 -18.85
C ASP A 773 -8.25 8.52 -17.69
N LEU A 774 -9.29 9.09 -17.06
CA LEU A 774 -9.08 10.00 -15.94
C LEU A 774 -8.56 9.23 -14.72
N ILE A 775 -7.34 9.54 -14.35
CA ILE A 775 -6.68 9.00 -13.15
C ILE A 775 -6.65 10.07 -12.07
N VAL A 776 -6.95 9.69 -10.85
CA VAL A 776 -6.90 10.57 -9.68
C VAL A 776 -6.02 9.98 -8.58
N ARG A 777 -5.42 10.85 -7.77
CA ARG A 777 -4.73 10.45 -6.56
C ARG A 777 -5.73 10.27 -5.42
N VAL A 778 -5.87 9.05 -4.92
CA VAL A 778 -6.80 8.75 -3.83
C VAL A 778 -6.15 9.11 -2.48
N ALA A 779 -5.29 8.25 -1.97
CA ALA A 779 -4.46 8.52 -0.79
C ALA A 779 -3.30 7.51 -0.77
N GLY A 780 -2.10 7.95 -1.15
CA GLY A 780 -0.92 7.09 -1.28
C GLY A 780 -0.87 6.27 -2.57
N TYR A 781 -1.91 6.28 -3.39
CA TYR A 781 -1.99 5.59 -4.68
C TYR A 781 -2.92 6.32 -5.65
N SER A 782 -2.82 5.97 -6.93
CA SER A 782 -3.69 6.49 -7.98
C SER A 782 -4.66 5.41 -8.48
N ALA A 783 -5.85 5.83 -8.89
CA ALA A 783 -6.88 4.96 -9.45
C ALA A 783 -7.58 5.65 -10.64
N PHE A 784 -8.15 4.87 -11.55
CA PHE A 784 -9.09 5.41 -12.53
C PHE A 784 -10.33 5.91 -11.81
N PHE A 785 -10.75 7.14 -12.06
CA PHE A 785 -11.85 7.77 -11.34
C PHE A 785 -13.16 6.99 -11.48
N ASN A 786 -13.42 6.46 -12.67
CA ASN A 786 -14.68 5.77 -12.99
C ASN A 786 -14.82 4.38 -12.36
N VAL A 787 -13.73 3.78 -11.85
CA VAL A 787 -13.82 2.47 -11.15
C VAL A 787 -14.06 2.62 -9.65
N LEU A 788 -13.92 3.85 -9.13
CA LEU A 788 -14.14 4.15 -7.72
C LEU A 788 -15.63 4.12 -7.36
N SER A 789 -15.94 3.74 -6.13
CA SER A 789 -17.30 3.89 -5.60
C SER A 789 -17.75 5.34 -5.59
N ARG A 790 -19.06 5.58 -5.70
CA ARG A 790 -19.62 6.93 -5.67
C ARG A 790 -19.17 7.72 -4.44
N GLN A 791 -19.11 7.08 -3.29
CA GLN A 791 -18.68 7.71 -2.03
C GLN A 791 -17.20 8.16 -2.10
N THR A 792 -16.32 7.35 -2.71
CA THR A 792 -14.91 7.74 -2.90
C THR A 792 -14.76 8.85 -3.93
N GLN A 793 -15.57 8.84 -5.01
CA GLN A 793 -15.59 9.94 -5.97
C GLN A 793 -16.02 11.25 -5.31
N ASP A 794 -17.09 11.21 -4.51
CA ASP A 794 -17.62 12.38 -3.79
C ASP A 794 -16.59 12.92 -2.78
N ASP A 795 -15.86 12.05 -2.07
CA ASP A 795 -14.74 12.42 -1.21
C ASP A 795 -13.66 13.22 -1.96
N ILE A 796 -13.22 12.71 -3.14
CA ILE A 796 -12.18 13.39 -3.93
C ILE A 796 -12.67 14.72 -4.50
N ILE A 797 -13.94 14.81 -4.90
CA ILE A 797 -14.56 16.05 -5.37
C ILE A 797 -14.62 17.09 -4.24
N ALA A 798 -14.92 16.64 -3.02
CA ALA A 798 -15.09 17.53 -1.86
C ALA A 798 -13.77 18.08 -1.28
N ARG A 799 -12.61 17.50 -1.62
CA ARG A 799 -11.29 17.99 -1.14
C ARG A 799 -11.06 19.42 -1.57
N THR A 800 -10.47 20.21 -0.66
CA THR A 800 -10.16 21.61 -0.94
C THR A 800 -9.28 21.76 -2.18
N GLU A 801 -9.67 22.61 -3.08
CA GLU A 801 -8.91 22.97 -4.26
C GLU A 801 -8.11 24.26 -3.97
N GLN A 802 -6.78 24.14 -4.05
CA GLN A 802 -5.83 25.21 -3.74
C GLN A 802 -5.52 26.06 -4.98
#